data_586a93a0bb87430a2362f50e963dba28
#
_entry.id   586a93a0bb87430a2362f50e963dba28
#
_cell.length_a   1.000
_cell.length_b   1.000
_cell.length_c   1.000
_cell.angle_alpha   90.00
_cell.angle_beta   90.00
_cell.angle_gamma   90.00
#
_symmetry.space_group_name_H-M   'P 1'
#
loop_
_entity.id
_entity.type
_entity.pdbx_description
1 polymer ?
#
loop_
_entity_poly.entity_id
_entity_poly.type
_entity_poly.pdbx_seq_one_letter_code
_entity_poly.pdbx_strand_id
1 'polypeptide(L)'
;LTFNSLSTHLKHTLCQVVLHTFIMERFTNLSTAVGGIQNNLPDHLVPLEASPWALWRWVCVRGAGFPAQDVLKLALPDVAAAARHLLAAESTLEQQRARLVAAFSEQINQLLASVEGETQPQALRQLSKARKKFVKTGLLTDAPKLPADLGQAYQDTHIAIQTSRLVYEQALATGSVQVLRAIQELLGDERYQEAITWQNRQAAEIGLSRFLQTAPDQPQNNKDRRREEFLATYIQRYTVKNDSIGFFGPIGWAQFQADADTMQITPGPTLLATRQVYFEEWAITALAERLSQDEAFRPWFVPRLMPFLWVEGTCLHLQVGDPIPLTRAEAATYQACDGHKTTHQIAQALLADPRSDLSSEAALYDILQKGHDARRLVWAFSVPTEDAHPEKHLRRQLEQISDPELRQKALRPLNELEAARTTITQAAGQPAHLATALAALDDTFTRLTEQAATRHSGATYAARTLVYEDCGRDITIALGDELRAALAPPLNLLLTSARWYTYETARRYRQALRKLFLQVRTQLPGQAEATRLDFATYWLWAQALFFGDGPLPTDMLDTLFQRKWETILALPDNQRHVHYTSQQLQAGVEAQFRAPHSGWQLGRYHNPDVMLAAASAADIRQGNYQFVLGEFHLGFNSLTSSTLLNQHPQPDELRRQVRLDLSDPQIMPLTSRQQSGQTARTQFLATSADDLRLLFAADSWPVAESYSLPISELVVIDTGRELQVQTRDGRHRFDIIDLFAHFIGSVILDKFKLVGTRPHTPRITLDKLVVRRESWRFRAEDIGVGAEGGDAAADFLALQRWQQLHQLPRFVFVKTPLEKKPLYLDFDSPLYGRIFSRLVRQAQATDLPDPHLTITEMLPTHDNLWLPDAADQRYTSEMRLVAFDQQTSISPN
;
A
#
# COMPACT_ATOMS: atom_id res chain seq x y z
N LEU A 1 -60.47 -23.25 -23.60
CA LEU A 1 -60.97 -21.90 -23.45
C LEU A 1 -59.91 -20.91 -23.93
N THR A 2 -60.13 -20.35 -25.10
CA THR A 2 -59.23 -19.50 -25.87
C THR A 2 -59.16 -18.11 -25.26
N PHE A 3 -57.97 -17.61 -25.04
CA PHE A 3 -57.56 -16.37 -24.40
C PHE A 3 -58.02 -15.05 -25.13
N ASN A 4 -58.93 -15.14 -26.09
CA ASN A 4 -59.27 -13.99 -26.93
C ASN A 4 -60.56 -13.21 -26.56
N SER A 5 -61.21 -13.55 -25.44
CA SER A 5 -62.48 -12.92 -25.08
C SER A 5 -62.48 -12.09 -23.79
N LEU A 6 -61.30 -11.76 -23.21
CA LEU A 6 -61.21 -10.95 -21.99
C LEU A 6 -60.80 -9.52 -22.33
N SER A 7 -61.43 -8.55 -21.68
CA SER A 7 -61.15 -7.13 -21.87
C SER A 7 -59.72 -6.77 -21.47
N THR A 8 -59.11 -5.76 -22.09
CA THR A 8 -57.75 -5.32 -21.90
C THR A 8 -57.38 -5.03 -20.44
N HIS A 9 -58.34 -4.66 -19.63
CA HIS A 9 -58.16 -4.38 -18.18
C HIS A 9 -58.01 -5.66 -17.35
N LEU A 10 -58.73 -6.73 -17.67
CA LEU A 10 -58.62 -8.01 -17.00
C LEU A 10 -57.29 -8.73 -17.35
N LYS A 11 -56.82 -8.53 -18.59
CA LYS A 11 -55.51 -9.08 -19.01
C LYS A 11 -54.34 -8.41 -18.24
N HIS A 12 -54.45 -7.12 -18.00
CA HIS A 12 -53.41 -6.40 -17.24
C HIS A 12 -53.40 -6.81 -15.77
N THR A 13 -54.57 -7.01 -15.14
CA THR A 13 -54.66 -7.44 -13.72
C THR A 13 -54.23 -8.89 -13.54
N LEU A 14 -54.56 -9.79 -14.46
CA LEU A 14 -54.06 -11.17 -14.41
C LEU A 14 -52.54 -11.28 -14.63
N CYS A 15 -51.98 -10.50 -15.55
CA CYS A 15 -50.52 -10.43 -15.71
C CYS A 15 -49.81 -9.87 -14.48
N GLN A 16 -50.38 -8.88 -13.81
CA GLN A 16 -49.81 -8.35 -12.57
C GLN A 16 -49.88 -9.35 -11.41
N VAL A 17 -50.97 -10.08 -11.24
CA VAL A 17 -51.12 -11.11 -10.20
C VAL A 17 -50.23 -12.31 -10.47
N VAL A 18 -50.13 -12.79 -11.70
CA VAL A 18 -49.21 -13.90 -12.07
C VAL A 18 -47.77 -13.48 -11.94
N LEU A 19 -47.42 -12.25 -12.30
CA LEU A 19 -46.07 -11.71 -12.12
C LEU A 19 -45.71 -11.55 -10.63
N HIS A 20 -46.71 -11.09 -9.84
CA HIS A 20 -46.50 -10.92 -8.37
C HIS A 20 -46.38 -12.26 -7.66
N THR A 21 -47.14 -13.27 -8.04
CA THR A 21 -47.03 -14.63 -7.48
C THR A 21 -45.72 -15.30 -7.89
N PHE A 22 -45.29 -15.14 -9.15
CA PHE A 22 -44.00 -15.67 -9.66
C PHE A 22 -42.79 -14.97 -9.03
N ILE A 23 -42.91 -13.70 -8.71
CA ILE A 23 -41.87 -12.92 -8.01
C ILE A 23 -41.84 -13.35 -6.55
N MET A 24 -42.99 -13.50 -5.88
CA MET A 24 -43.05 -13.91 -4.47
C MET A 24 -42.61 -15.37 -4.24
N GLU A 25 -42.94 -16.30 -5.17
CA GLU A 25 -42.40 -17.66 -5.11
C GLU A 25 -40.89 -17.73 -5.35
N ARG A 26 -40.31 -16.86 -6.18
CA ARG A 26 -38.86 -16.74 -6.31
C ARG A 26 -38.20 -16.11 -5.08
N PHE A 27 -38.85 -15.13 -4.44
CA PHE A 27 -38.32 -14.53 -3.20
C PHE A 27 -38.41 -15.50 -2.01
N THR A 28 -39.44 -16.31 -1.87
CA THR A 28 -39.50 -17.35 -0.84
C THR A 28 -38.47 -18.48 -1.10
N ASN A 29 -38.23 -18.85 -2.34
CA ASN A 29 -37.19 -19.82 -2.68
C ASN A 29 -35.77 -19.25 -2.55
N LEU A 30 -35.55 -17.94 -2.69
CA LEU A 30 -34.25 -17.29 -2.38
C LEU A 30 -34.02 -17.19 -0.87
N SER A 31 -35.07 -16.92 -0.06
CA SER A 31 -34.97 -16.87 1.39
C SER A 31 -34.67 -18.26 1.98
N THR A 32 -35.20 -19.32 1.40
CA THR A 32 -34.90 -20.72 1.82
C THR A 32 -33.55 -21.21 1.29
N ALA A 33 -33.05 -20.70 0.15
CA ALA A 33 -31.73 -21.00 -0.35
C ALA A 33 -30.59 -20.37 0.49
N VAL A 34 -30.82 -19.17 1.04
CA VAL A 34 -29.85 -18.49 1.95
C VAL A 34 -29.80 -19.18 3.31
N GLY A 35 -30.91 -19.75 3.78
CA GLY A 35 -30.95 -20.51 5.05
C GLY A 35 -30.28 -21.89 5.00
N GLY A 36 -30.01 -22.46 3.80
CA GLY A 36 -29.43 -23.79 3.62
C GLY A 36 -27.91 -23.81 3.40
N ILE A 37 -27.26 -22.68 3.17
CA ILE A 37 -25.81 -22.61 2.89
C ILE A 37 -24.95 -22.61 4.17
N GLN A 38 -25.52 -22.35 5.32
CA GLN A 38 -24.78 -22.19 6.59
C GLN A 38 -24.19 -23.48 7.19
N ASN A 39 -24.53 -24.65 6.71
CA ASN A 39 -24.18 -25.91 7.38
C ASN A 39 -22.92 -26.62 6.87
N ASN A 40 -22.12 -26.04 5.93
CA ASN A 40 -20.94 -26.72 5.40
C ASN A 40 -19.79 -25.79 4.96
N LEU A 41 -19.58 -24.68 5.70
CA LEU A 41 -18.39 -23.86 5.47
C LEU A 41 -17.14 -24.60 5.93
N PRO A 42 -16.04 -24.55 5.18
CA PRO A 42 -14.74 -25.00 5.65
C PRO A 42 -14.35 -24.32 6.97
N ASP A 43 -13.68 -25.05 7.86
CA ASP A 43 -13.35 -24.59 9.23
C ASP A 43 -12.56 -23.28 9.29
N HIS A 44 -11.84 -22.94 8.23
CA HIS A 44 -11.07 -21.70 8.13
C HIS A 44 -11.92 -20.48 7.78
N LEU A 45 -13.17 -20.64 7.44
CA LEU A 45 -14.12 -19.58 7.13
C LEU A 45 -15.10 -19.38 8.28
N VAL A 46 -15.43 -18.12 8.55
CA VAL A 46 -16.52 -17.73 9.42
C VAL A 46 -17.55 -16.94 8.61
N PRO A 47 -18.86 -17.26 8.71
CA PRO A 47 -19.87 -16.59 7.90
C PRO A 47 -19.98 -15.12 8.26
N LEU A 48 -20.17 -14.27 7.27
CA LEU A 48 -20.60 -12.90 7.46
C LEU A 48 -22.14 -12.89 7.43
N GLU A 49 -22.76 -12.58 8.54
CA GLU A 49 -24.20 -12.77 8.76
C GLU A 49 -25.05 -12.11 7.67
N ALA A 50 -26.11 -12.81 7.27
CA ALA A 50 -27.10 -12.38 6.27
C ALA A 50 -26.47 -11.95 4.92
N SER A 51 -25.34 -12.54 4.55
CA SER A 51 -24.63 -12.20 3.32
C SER A 51 -24.04 -13.43 2.64
N PRO A 52 -23.70 -13.36 1.34
CA PRO A 52 -23.00 -14.44 0.63
C PRO A 52 -21.48 -14.42 0.88
N TRP A 53 -21.02 -13.73 1.86
CA TRP A 53 -19.61 -13.58 2.18
C TRP A 53 -19.23 -14.40 3.41
N ALA A 54 -18.00 -14.87 3.43
CA ALA A 54 -17.34 -15.39 4.62
C ALA A 54 -16.02 -14.64 4.85
N LEU A 55 -15.60 -14.54 6.10
CA LEU A 55 -14.27 -14.05 6.46
C LEU A 55 -13.36 -15.23 6.75
N TRP A 56 -12.10 -15.10 6.40
CA TRP A 56 -11.08 -16.02 6.91
C TRP A 56 -10.98 -15.90 8.43
N ARG A 57 -10.83 -17.04 9.07
CA ARG A 57 -10.68 -17.10 10.54
C ARG A 57 -9.41 -16.41 11.00
N TRP A 58 -8.33 -16.54 10.24
CA TRP A 58 -7.07 -15.86 10.49
C TRP A 58 -7.10 -14.40 10.02
N VAL A 59 -6.61 -13.53 10.92
CA VAL A 59 -6.50 -12.09 10.69
C VAL A 59 -5.06 -11.68 10.96
N CYS A 60 -4.43 -11.04 9.98
CA CYS A 60 -3.10 -10.46 10.18
C CYS A 60 -3.24 -9.12 10.92
N VAL A 61 -2.49 -8.96 12.00
CA VAL A 61 -2.42 -7.72 12.78
C VAL A 61 -1.07 -7.05 12.52
N ARG A 62 -1.11 -5.97 11.78
CA ARG A 62 0.05 -5.10 11.52
C ARG A 62 0.09 -4.02 12.58
N GLY A 63 1.25 -3.70 13.12
CA GLY A 63 1.36 -2.68 14.15
C GLY A 63 2.69 -1.95 14.10
N ALA A 64 2.74 -0.78 14.72
CA ALA A 64 3.98 -0.09 14.98
C ALA A 64 4.86 -0.90 15.95
N GLY A 65 6.18 -0.76 15.83
CA GLY A 65 7.14 -1.44 16.72
C GLY A 65 7.52 -0.64 17.96
N PHE A 66 7.07 0.61 18.04
CA PHE A 66 7.32 1.51 19.17
C PHE A 66 6.02 2.09 19.69
N PRO A 67 5.94 2.43 21.00
CA PRO A 67 4.75 2.98 21.60
C PRO A 67 4.31 4.26 20.88
N ALA A 68 3.00 4.36 20.58
CA ALA A 68 2.47 5.52 19.88
C ALA A 68 2.60 6.83 20.68
N GLN A 69 2.73 6.73 22.00
CA GLN A 69 2.91 7.88 22.88
C GLN A 69 4.31 8.53 22.76
N ASP A 70 5.30 7.82 22.23
CA ASP A 70 6.65 8.38 22.09
C ASP A 70 6.69 9.60 21.17
N VAL A 71 5.88 9.64 20.11
CA VAL A 71 5.81 10.81 19.23
C VAL A 71 5.21 12.03 19.94
N LEU A 72 4.37 11.84 20.96
CA LEU A 72 3.76 12.93 21.72
C LEU A 72 4.78 13.66 22.62
N LYS A 73 5.92 13.03 22.95
CA LYS A 73 7.04 13.69 23.65
C LYS A 73 7.64 14.84 22.84
N LEU A 74 7.35 14.92 21.53
CA LEU A 74 7.80 15.98 20.63
C LEU A 74 6.76 17.13 20.52
N ALA A 75 5.64 17.04 21.23
CA ALA A 75 4.65 18.08 21.33
C ALA A 75 4.99 19.07 22.46
N LEU A 76 4.58 20.31 22.28
CA LEU A 76 4.72 21.40 23.24
C LEU A 76 3.36 22.08 23.46
N PRO A 77 2.46 21.45 24.25
CA PRO A 77 1.11 21.96 24.46
C PRO A 77 1.09 23.41 25.01
N ASP A 78 2.05 23.74 25.87
CA ASP A 78 2.16 25.07 26.46
C ASP A 78 2.53 26.15 25.40
N VAL A 79 3.42 25.80 24.45
CA VAL A 79 3.77 26.68 23.34
C VAL A 79 2.57 26.89 22.43
N ALA A 80 1.85 25.82 22.10
CA ALA A 80 0.64 25.87 21.28
C ALA A 80 -0.48 26.67 22.00
N ALA A 81 -0.63 26.52 23.31
CA ALA A 81 -1.57 27.30 24.09
C ALA A 81 -1.19 28.81 24.10
N ALA A 82 0.09 29.14 24.29
CA ALA A 82 0.57 30.52 24.20
C ALA A 82 0.35 31.15 22.82
N ALA A 83 0.61 30.35 21.75
CA ALA A 83 0.33 30.80 20.37
C ALA A 83 -1.16 31.06 20.15
N ARG A 84 -2.03 30.14 20.57
CA ARG A 84 -3.50 30.28 20.46
C ARG A 84 -3.99 31.53 21.28
N HIS A 85 -3.42 31.76 22.45
CA HIS A 85 -3.75 32.91 23.26
C HIS A 85 -3.35 34.24 22.58
N LEU A 86 -2.15 34.30 21.99
CA LEU A 86 -1.71 35.44 21.19
C LEU A 86 -2.62 35.69 19.99
N LEU A 87 -3.01 34.61 19.24
CA LEU A 87 -3.94 34.73 18.11
C LEU A 87 -5.33 35.22 18.52
N ALA A 88 -5.84 34.78 19.68
CA ALA A 88 -7.10 35.24 20.21
C ALA A 88 -7.05 36.74 20.58
N ALA A 89 -5.93 37.21 21.17
CA ALA A 89 -5.71 38.64 21.45
C ALA A 89 -5.60 39.48 20.16
N GLU A 90 -4.89 38.97 19.12
CA GLU A 90 -4.83 39.62 17.81
C GLU A 90 -6.22 39.73 17.15
N SER A 91 -7.03 38.67 17.21
CA SER A 91 -8.43 38.68 16.73
C SER A 91 -9.30 39.71 17.48
N THR A 92 -9.14 39.75 18.81
CA THR A 92 -9.85 40.73 19.64
C THR A 92 -9.47 42.15 19.25
N LEU A 93 -8.17 42.41 19.01
CA LEU A 93 -7.68 43.73 18.57
C LEU A 93 -8.32 44.15 17.24
N GLU A 94 -8.38 43.26 16.27
CA GLU A 94 -9.00 43.54 14.97
C GLU A 94 -10.50 43.85 15.11
N GLN A 95 -11.23 43.15 15.96
CA GLN A 95 -12.63 43.44 16.26
C GLN A 95 -12.80 44.78 16.90
N GLN A 96 -11.96 45.14 17.89
CA GLN A 96 -11.98 46.42 18.54
C GLN A 96 -11.61 47.55 17.56
N ARG A 97 -10.63 47.31 16.70
CA ARG A 97 -10.26 48.23 15.64
C ARG A 97 -11.42 48.51 14.69
N ALA A 98 -12.14 47.48 14.27
CA ALA A 98 -13.33 47.64 13.44
C ALA A 98 -14.43 48.45 14.16
N ARG A 99 -14.68 48.21 15.46
CA ARG A 99 -15.63 48.99 16.29
C ARG A 99 -15.23 50.44 16.42
N LEU A 100 -13.93 50.74 16.64
CA LEU A 100 -13.43 52.10 16.70
C LEU A 100 -13.57 52.83 15.36
N VAL A 101 -13.28 52.14 14.22
CA VAL A 101 -13.48 52.73 12.88
C VAL A 101 -14.96 53.02 12.65
N ALA A 102 -15.87 52.17 13.07
CA ALA A 102 -17.31 52.41 13.01
C ALA A 102 -17.72 53.62 13.88
N ALA A 103 -17.25 53.68 15.15
CA ALA A 103 -17.50 54.81 16.06
C ALA A 103 -16.97 56.13 15.51
N PHE A 104 -15.77 56.15 14.93
CA PHE A 104 -15.28 57.35 14.21
C PHE A 104 -16.21 57.75 13.07
N SER A 105 -16.71 56.82 12.30
CA SER A 105 -17.59 57.09 11.16
C SER A 105 -18.94 57.60 11.61
N GLU A 106 -19.51 57.04 12.68
CA GLU A 106 -20.77 57.47 13.28
C GLU A 106 -20.66 58.92 13.79
N GLN A 107 -19.60 59.25 14.55
CA GLN A 107 -19.40 60.59 15.04
C GLN A 107 -19.13 61.61 13.93
N ILE A 108 -18.42 61.23 12.88
CA ILE A 108 -18.26 62.07 11.69
C ILE A 108 -19.64 62.34 11.07
N ASN A 109 -20.49 61.35 10.92
CA ASN A 109 -21.84 61.51 10.36
C ASN A 109 -22.74 62.37 11.24
N GLN A 110 -22.69 62.21 12.56
CA GLN A 110 -23.44 63.05 13.51
C GLN A 110 -23.01 64.49 13.42
N LEU A 111 -21.71 64.80 13.34
CA LEU A 111 -21.16 66.14 13.16
C LEU A 111 -21.57 66.73 11.80
N LEU A 112 -21.57 65.90 10.74
CA LEU A 112 -22.03 66.36 9.41
C LEU A 112 -23.51 66.72 9.42
N ALA A 113 -24.35 65.92 10.12
CA ALA A 113 -25.78 66.20 10.24
C ALA A 113 -26.11 67.41 11.09
N SER A 114 -25.21 67.84 11.97
CA SER A 114 -25.41 69.03 12.86
C SER A 114 -24.85 70.36 12.28
N VAL A 115 -24.27 70.36 11.08
CA VAL A 115 -23.65 71.50 10.46
C VAL A 115 -24.59 72.17 9.47
N GLU A 116 -25.11 73.33 9.82
CA GLU A 116 -25.83 74.27 8.90
C GLU A 116 -24.82 75.30 8.36
N GLY A 117 -24.43 75.21 7.06
CA GLY A 117 -23.60 76.20 6.41
C GLY A 117 -22.26 75.66 5.81
N GLU A 118 -21.56 76.56 5.01
CA GLU A 118 -20.38 76.19 4.19
C GLU A 118 -19.06 75.95 4.96
N THR A 119 -18.97 76.17 6.27
CA THR A 119 -17.74 76.06 7.09
C THR A 119 -17.73 74.77 7.86
N GLN A 120 -16.87 73.77 7.43
CA GLN A 120 -16.64 72.58 8.19
C GLN A 120 -16.06 72.86 9.57
N PRO A 121 -16.72 72.43 10.66
CA PRO A 121 -16.18 72.66 12.00
C PRO A 121 -14.77 72.09 12.15
N GLN A 122 -13.91 72.73 12.90
CA GLN A 122 -12.55 72.28 13.21
C GLN A 122 -12.56 70.82 13.79
N ALA A 123 -13.57 70.48 14.54
CA ALA A 123 -13.80 69.10 15.12
C ALA A 123 -13.95 68.05 14.04
N LEU A 124 -14.69 68.32 12.94
CA LEU A 124 -14.87 67.39 11.83
C LEU A 124 -13.54 67.13 11.11
N ARG A 125 -12.73 68.13 10.87
CA ARG A 125 -11.40 67.98 10.26
C ARG A 125 -10.45 67.20 11.16
N GLN A 126 -10.45 67.43 12.43
CA GLN A 126 -9.63 66.77 13.44
C GLN A 126 -10.04 65.29 13.54
N LEU A 127 -11.30 64.99 13.64
CA LEU A 127 -11.82 63.58 13.73
C LEU A 127 -11.57 62.78 12.44
N SER A 128 -11.78 63.41 11.28
CA SER A 128 -11.47 62.76 9.98
C SER A 128 -9.98 62.52 9.81
N LYS A 129 -9.11 63.40 10.28
CA LYS A 129 -7.65 63.23 10.28
C LYS A 129 -7.23 62.12 11.26
N ALA A 130 -7.81 62.08 12.45
CA ALA A 130 -7.56 61.03 13.45
C ALA A 130 -7.99 59.67 12.95
N ARG A 131 -9.19 59.54 12.33
CA ARG A 131 -9.65 58.30 11.68
C ARG A 131 -8.69 57.84 10.60
N LYS A 132 -8.31 58.73 9.66
CA LYS A 132 -7.35 58.38 8.60
C LYS A 132 -6.01 57.90 9.18
N LYS A 133 -5.51 58.55 10.21
CA LYS A 133 -4.28 58.17 10.90
C LYS A 133 -4.43 56.82 11.58
N PHE A 134 -5.53 56.58 12.32
CA PHE A 134 -5.82 55.33 13.00
C PHE A 134 -5.96 54.16 12.01
N VAL A 135 -6.71 54.34 10.91
CA VAL A 135 -6.86 53.31 9.84
C VAL A 135 -5.50 52.96 9.23
N LYS A 136 -4.62 53.96 9.02
CA LYS A 136 -3.29 53.75 8.42
C LYS A 136 -2.27 53.13 9.38
N THR A 137 -2.27 53.55 10.66
CA THR A 137 -1.18 53.26 11.62
C THR A 137 -1.60 52.38 12.79
N GLY A 138 -2.90 52.19 13.04
CA GLY A 138 -3.40 51.55 14.24
C GLY A 138 -3.19 52.32 15.53
N LEU A 139 -2.54 53.48 15.47
CA LEU A 139 -2.26 54.30 16.64
C LEU A 139 -3.44 55.22 16.98
N LEU A 140 -4.03 55.01 18.14
CA LEU A 140 -5.07 55.89 18.69
C LEU A 140 -4.38 57.14 19.27
N THR A 141 -4.50 58.27 18.58
CA THR A 141 -4.08 59.58 19.10
C THR A 141 -5.29 60.27 19.67
N ASP A 142 -5.12 61.18 20.65
CA ASP A 142 -6.18 61.92 21.30
C ASP A 142 -7.29 62.36 20.33
N ALA A 143 -8.36 61.60 20.34
CA ALA A 143 -9.56 61.89 19.57
C ALA A 143 -10.66 62.29 20.56
N PRO A 144 -10.94 63.56 20.73
CA PRO A 144 -12.01 64.03 21.61
C PRO A 144 -13.34 63.43 21.09
N LYS A 145 -14.13 62.85 22.00
CA LYS A 145 -15.48 62.31 21.77
C LYS A 145 -15.63 60.86 21.29
N LEU A 146 -14.58 60.01 21.24
CA LEU A 146 -14.79 58.58 21.19
C LEU A 146 -15.22 58.00 22.54
N PRO A 147 -15.99 56.92 22.60
CA PRO A 147 -16.27 56.23 23.86
C PRO A 147 -14.95 55.85 24.54
N ALA A 148 -14.72 56.38 25.74
CA ALA A 148 -13.44 56.21 26.46
C ALA A 148 -13.14 54.71 26.75
N ASP A 149 -14.18 53.96 27.01
CA ASP A 149 -14.12 52.52 27.25
C ASP A 149 -13.60 51.75 26.02
N LEU A 150 -14.00 52.10 24.80
CA LEU A 150 -13.50 51.45 23.56
C LEU A 150 -12.03 51.78 23.31
N GLY A 151 -11.62 53.03 23.55
CA GLY A 151 -10.23 53.45 23.40
C GLY A 151 -9.31 52.76 24.41
N GLN A 152 -9.74 52.69 25.68
CA GLN A 152 -8.99 52.01 26.73
C GLN A 152 -8.90 50.48 26.44
N ALA A 153 -10.01 49.83 26.10
CA ALA A 153 -10.02 48.41 25.77
C ALA A 153 -9.07 48.08 24.60
N TYR A 154 -8.99 48.92 23.58
CA TYR A 154 -8.04 48.77 22.47
C TYR A 154 -6.58 48.87 22.93
N GLN A 155 -6.26 49.87 23.78
CA GLN A 155 -4.90 50.04 24.31
C GLN A 155 -4.51 48.87 25.22
N ASP A 156 -5.40 48.43 26.10
CA ASP A 156 -5.16 47.29 26.98
C ASP A 156 -4.92 46.01 26.19
N THR A 157 -5.69 45.79 25.13
CA THR A 157 -5.48 44.63 24.22
C THR A 157 -4.16 44.71 23.47
N HIS A 158 -3.74 45.91 23.08
CA HIS A 158 -2.46 46.09 22.41
C HIS A 158 -1.27 45.79 23.34
N ILE A 159 -1.35 46.19 24.61
CA ILE A 159 -0.37 45.83 25.65
C ILE A 159 -0.41 44.29 25.90
N ALA A 160 -1.62 43.69 25.98
CA ALA A 160 -1.78 42.26 26.17
C ALA A 160 -1.14 41.46 25.05
N ILE A 161 -1.24 41.90 23.79
CA ILE A 161 -0.58 41.25 22.64
C ILE A 161 0.95 41.28 22.80
N GLN A 162 1.54 42.40 23.19
CA GLN A 162 2.99 42.49 23.39
C GLN A 162 3.46 41.52 24.48
N THR A 163 2.71 41.48 25.60
CA THR A 163 2.99 40.53 26.69
C THR A 163 2.82 39.08 26.23
N SER A 164 1.73 38.76 25.54
CA SER A 164 1.46 37.39 25.01
C SER A 164 2.51 36.96 24.01
N ARG A 165 3.01 37.89 23.19
CA ARG A 165 4.11 37.59 22.23
C ARG A 165 5.41 37.22 22.94
N LEU A 166 5.78 37.98 23.98
CA LEU A 166 6.95 37.68 24.80
C LEU A 166 6.82 36.29 25.48
N VAL A 167 5.64 36.02 26.04
CA VAL A 167 5.35 34.71 26.66
C VAL A 167 5.47 33.58 25.64
N TYR A 168 4.92 33.78 24.44
CA TYR A 168 4.99 32.79 23.37
C TYR A 168 6.44 32.54 22.91
N GLU A 169 7.23 33.62 22.67
CA GLU A 169 8.63 33.50 22.24
C GLU A 169 9.49 32.83 23.31
N GLN A 170 9.29 33.13 24.58
CA GLN A 170 9.99 32.47 25.70
C GLN A 170 9.60 30.98 25.82
N ALA A 171 8.30 30.67 25.71
CA ALA A 171 7.80 29.30 25.74
C ALA A 171 8.39 28.51 24.59
N LEU A 172 8.43 29.05 23.37
CA LEU A 172 9.00 28.40 22.20
C LEU A 172 10.52 28.17 22.36
N ALA A 173 11.26 29.13 22.87
CA ALA A 173 12.70 28.99 23.10
C ALA A 173 12.98 27.86 24.12
N THR A 174 12.29 27.87 25.26
CA THR A 174 12.42 26.86 26.29
C THR A 174 11.97 25.47 25.78
N GLY A 175 10.82 25.43 25.10
CA GLY A 175 10.25 24.21 24.55
C GLY A 175 11.13 23.58 23.47
N SER A 176 11.82 24.36 22.65
CA SER A 176 12.76 23.85 21.66
C SER A 176 13.89 23.03 22.30
N VAL A 177 14.40 23.45 23.43
CA VAL A 177 15.40 22.69 24.21
C VAL A 177 14.80 21.41 24.80
N GLN A 178 13.55 21.46 25.25
CA GLN A 178 12.83 20.28 25.77
C GLN A 178 12.61 19.23 24.68
N VAL A 179 12.17 19.63 23.48
CA VAL A 179 12.01 18.71 22.34
C VAL A 179 13.34 18.06 21.98
N LEU A 180 14.42 18.82 21.95
CA LEU A 180 15.73 18.27 21.63
C LEU A 180 16.17 17.22 22.64
N ARG A 181 15.96 17.46 23.94
CA ARG A 181 16.20 16.47 25.00
C ARG A 181 15.31 15.25 24.85
N ALA A 182 14.03 15.42 24.54
CA ALA A 182 13.10 14.30 24.32
C ALA A 182 13.53 13.42 23.14
N ILE A 183 13.98 14.04 22.03
CA ILE A 183 14.53 13.26 20.90
C ILE A 183 15.80 12.52 21.32
N GLN A 184 16.70 13.15 22.07
CA GLN A 184 17.92 12.51 22.54
C GLN A 184 17.64 11.36 23.50
N GLU A 185 16.66 11.51 24.40
CA GLU A 185 16.20 10.45 25.30
C GLU A 185 15.64 9.25 24.50
N LEU A 186 14.72 9.51 23.58
CA LEU A 186 14.16 8.45 22.72
C LEU A 186 15.22 7.74 21.90
N LEU A 187 16.09 8.49 21.24
CA LEU A 187 17.13 7.93 20.39
C LEU A 187 18.36 7.43 21.16
N GLY A 188 18.42 7.67 22.46
CA GLY A 188 19.32 7.02 23.40
C GLY A 188 18.98 5.54 23.65
N ASP A 189 17.73 5.14 23.43
CA ASP A 189 17.29 3.75 23.50
C ASP A 189 17.90 2.93 22.34
N GLU A 190 18.55 1.81 22.68
CA GLU A 190 19.20 0.91 21.73
C GLU A 190 18.25 0.37 20.65
N ARG A 191 16.97 0.21 20.96
CA ARG A 191 15.97 -0.23 19.98
C ARG A 191 15.76 0.80 18.86
N TYR A 192 15.69 2.10 19.19
CA TYR A 192 15.64 3.14 18.19
C TYR A 192 16.90 3.20 17.34
N GLN A 193 18.06 3.05 17.97
CA GLN A 193 19.35 3.02 17.28
C GLN A 193 19.43 1.82 16.33
N GLU A 194 19.00 0.65 16.76
CA GLU A 194 18.94 -0.56 15.95
C GLU A 194 17.98 -0.38 14.75
N ALA A 195 16.79 0.18 14.97
CA ALA A 195 15.82 0.44 13.91
C ALA A 195 16.36 1.38 12.83
N ILE A 196 17.05 2.44 13.24
CA ILE A 196 17.70 3.38 12.32
C ILE A 196 18.87 2.69 11.58
N THR A 197 19.63 1.86 12.26
CA THR A 197 20.76 1.08 11.67
C THR A 197 20.25 0.16 10.56
N TRP A 198 19.17 -0.58 10.78
CA TRP A 198 18.53 -1.41 9.76
C TRP A 198 18.05 -0.60 8.55
N GLN A 199 17.48 0.57 8.79
CA GLN A 199 16.96 1.40 7.69
C GLN A 199 18.06 2.17 6.96
N ASN A 200 19.02 2.69 7.68
CA ASN A 200 20.06 3.55 7.14
C ASN A 200 21.28 3.58 8.09
N ARG A 201 22.18 2.61 7.93
CA ARG A 201 23.39 2.50 8.73
C ARG A 201 24.20 3.81 8.74
N GLN A 202 24.35 4.46 7.58
CA GLN A 202 25.11 5.70 7.51
C GLN A 202 24.46 6.84 8.34
N ALA A 203 23.14 6.90 8.37
CA ALA A 203 22.42 7.85 9.23
C ALA A 203 22.62 7.54 10.72
N ALA A 204 22.68 6.26 11.09
CA ALA A 204 22.96 5.85 12.47
C ALA A 204 24.40 6.20 12.89
N GLU A 205 25.38 5.85 12.08
CA GLU A 205 26.81 6.05 12.41
C GLU A 205 27.20 7.53 12.47
N ILE A 206 26.78 8.34 11.52
CA ILE A 206 27.22 9.74 11.41
C ILE A 206 26.18 10.70 11.98
N GLY A 207 24.91 10.51 11.59
CA GLY A 207 23.83 11.44 11.91
C GLY A 207 23.42 11.38 13.39
N LEU A 208 23.08 10.17 13.84
CA LEU A 208 22.56 9.92 15.19
C LEU A 208 23.64 10.10 16.25
N SER A 209 24.84 9.50 16.07
CA SER A 209 25.94 9.61 17.05
C SER A 209 26.29 11.06 17.33
N ARG A 210 26.41 11.89 16.28
CA ARG A 210 26.70 13.31 16.44
C ARG A 210 25.55 14.06 17.12
N PHE A 211 24.30 13.71 16.81
CA PHE A 211 23.13 14.35 17.41
C PHE A 211 23.06 14.08 18.91
N LEU A 212 23.31 12.84 19.35
CA LEU A 212 23.31 12.47 20.77
C LEU A 212 24.41 13.17 21.58
N GLN A 213 25.51 13.59 20.94
CA GLN A 213 26.61 14.32 21.59
C GLN A 213 26.39 15.84 21.60
N THR A 214 25.39 16.38 20.89
CA THR A 214 25.12 17.82 20.83
C THR A 214 24.46 18.28 22.13
N ALA A 215 25.00 19.32 22.78
CA ALA A 215 24.38 19.88 23.97
C ALA A 215 23.05 20.59 23.59
N PRO A 216 21.93 20.30 24.26
CA PRO A 216 20.59 20.82 23.87
C PRO A 216 20.41 22.33 23.98
N ASP A 217 21.23 22.98 24.79
CA ASP A 217 21.22 24.42 25.06
C ASP A 217 22.12 25.23 24.10
N GLN A 218 22.86 24.56 23.23
CA GLN A 218 23.68 25.23 22.22
C GLN A 218 22.84 25.75 21.04
N PRO A 219 23.17 26.95 20.48
CA PRO A 219 22.52 27.45 19.28
C PRO A 219 22.65 26.45 18.10
N GLN A 220 21.54 26.05 17.54
CA GLN A 220 21.48 25.16 16.40
C GLN A 220 21.72 25.91 15.08
N ASN A 221 22.60 25.37 14.24
CA ASN A 221 22.73 25.82 12.85
C ASN A 221 21.73 25.06 11.94
N ASN A 222 21.68 25.43 10.67
CA ASN A 222 20.76 24.82 9.70
C ASN A 222 20.98 23.30 9.47
N LYS A 223 22.22 22.81 9.63
CA LYS A 223 22.52 21.36 9.50
C LYS A 223 21.99 20.58 10.72
N ASP A 224 22.10 21.16 11.91
CA ASP A 224 21.61 20.54 13.13
C ASP A 224 20.09 20.47 13.14
N ARG A 225 19.40 21.55 12.71
CA ARG A 225 17.93 21.55 12.53
C ARG A 225 17.45 20.52 11.52
N ARG A 226 18.11 20.40 10.37
CA ARG A 226 17.79 19.37 9.37
C ARG A 226 17.98 17.96 9.90
N ARG A 227 19.02 17.75 10.74
CA ARG A 227 19.26 16.46 11.39
C ARG A 227 18.16 16.13 12.39
N GLU A 228 17.77 17.11 13.23
CA GLU A 228 16.64 16.97 14.14
C GLU A 228 15.35 16.60 13.41
N GLU A 229 14.99 17.31 12.33
CA GLU A 229 13.83 17.01 11.48
C GLU A 229 13.90 15.61 10.89
N PHE A 230 15.07 15.22 10.39
CA PHE A 230 15.30 13.90 9.81
C PHE A 230 15.11 12.79 10.86
N LEU A 231 15.64 12.93 12.05
CA LEU A 231 15.48 11.98 13.14
C LEU A 231 14.04 11.92 13.64
N ALA A 232 13.34 13.04 13.73
CA ALA A 232 11.92 13.08 14.06
C ALA A 232 11.06 12.30 13.03
N THR A 233 11.46 12.25 11.76
CA THR A 233 10.75 11.46 10.74
C THR A 233 10.87 9.95 10.97
N TYR A 234 11.97 9.47 11.57
CA TYR A 234 12.07 8.07 12.00
C TYR A 234 11.17 7.78 13.20
N ILE A 235 11.19 8.67 14.22
CA ILE A 235 10.32 8.50 15.40
C ILE A 235 8.86 8.35 14.97
N GLN A 236 8.32 9.30 14.16
CA GLN A 236 6.95 9.19 13.67
C GLN A 236 6.68 7.91 12.87
N ARG A 237 7.66 7.46 12.07
CA ARG A 237 7.52 6.26 11.27
C ARG A 237 7.36 5.01 12.13
N TYR A 238 8.12 4.91 13.20
CA TYR A 238 8.13 3.74 14.05
C TYR A 238 6.98 3.70 15.05
N THR A 239 6.34 4.85 15.31
CA THR A 239 5.28 5.00 16.33
C THR A 239 3.87 5.09 15.76
N VAL A 240 3.68 5.72 14.58
CA VAL A 240 2.34 6.01 14.04
C VAL A 240 2.06 5.43 12.65
N LYS A 241 2.94 4.56 12.14
CA LYS A 241 2.71 3.87 10.86
C LYS A 241 2.72 2.37 11.06
N ASN A 242 1.72 1.70 10.45
CA ASN A 242 1.59 0.25 10.47
C ASN A 242 2.39 -0.33 9.29
N ASP A 243 3.69 -0.44 9.44
CA ASP A 243 4.58 -1.09 8.46
C ASP A 243 4.63 -2.62 8.73
N SER A 244 5.18 -3.41 7.79
CA SER A 244 5.45 -4.84 7.93
C SER A 244 6.94 -5.10 7.73
N ILE A 245 7.81 -4.35 8.44
CA ILE A 245 9.25 -4.33 8.22
C ILE A 245 9.96 -4.47 9.56
N GLY A 246 10.69 -5.57 9.74
CA GLY A 246 11.49 -5.81 10.92
C GLY A 246 10.71 -5.62 12.22
N PHE A 247 11.44 -5.34 13.31
CA PHE A 247 10.79 -5.14 14.60
C PHE A 247 10.13 -3.76 14.77
N PHE A 248 10.34 -2.82 13.88
CA PHE A 248 9.62 -1.54 13.90
C PHE A 248 8.28 -1.59 13.15
N GLY A 249 7.92 -2.75 12.62
CA GLY A 249 6.62 -3.08 12.07
C GLY A 249 6.33 -4.58 12.21
N PRO A 250 6.35 -5.15 13.45
CA PRO A 250 6.17 -6.57 13.66
C PRO A 250 4.74 -7.02 13.37
N ILE A 251 4.59 -8.24 12.85
CA ILE A 251 3.31 -8.84 12.47
C ILE A 251 2.81 -9.75 13.58
N GLY A 252 1.59 -9.50 14.05
CA GLY A 252 0.84 -10.40 14.92
C GLY A 252 -0.27 -11.13 14.17
N TRP A 253 -0.85 -12.13 14.82
CA TRP A 253 -1.96 -12.91 14.28
C TRP A 253 -3.10 -12.97 15.26
N ALA A 254 -4.32 -12.79 14.75
CA ALA A 254 -5.56 -12.95 15.50
C ALA A 254 -6.44 -13.99 14.85
N GLN A 255 -7.39 -14.55 15.61
CA GLN A 255 -8.38 -15.50 15.10
C GLN A 255 -9.79 -15.13 15.55
N PHE A 256 -10.76 -15.31 14.66
CA PHE A 256 -12.16 -15.34 15.05
C PHE A 256 -12.46 -16.63 15.80
N GLN A 257 -13.01 -16.51 17.02
CA GLN A 257 -13.37 -17.61 17.90
C GLN A 257 -14.78 -17.38 18.47
N ALA A 258 -15.67 -18.33 18.28
CA ALA A 258 -17.08 -18.19 18.65
C ALA A 258 -17.31 -18.13 20.18
N ASP A 259 -16.44 -18.75 20.96
CA ASP A 259 -16.47 -18.81 22.42
C ASP A 259 -15.65 -17.73 23.11
N ALA A 260 -14.98 -16.86 22.33
CA ALA A 260 -14.30 -15.71 22.89
C ALA A 260 -15.32 -14.65 23.33
N ASP A 261 -15.04 -13.97 24.45
CA ASP A 261 -15.65 -12.67 24.71
C ASP A 261 -15.44 -11.75 23.50
N THR A 262 -16.04 -10.56 23.50
CA THR A 262 -15.93 -9.60 22.37
C THR A 262 -14.50 -9.50 21.82
N MET A 263 -13.49 -9.46 22.72
CA MET A 263 -12.07 -9.53 22.36
C MET A 263 -11.23 -9.95 23.56
N GLN A 264 -10.35 -10.94 23.33
CA GLN A 264 -9.34 -11.35 24.31
C GLN A 264 -7.95 -11.06 23.76
N ILE A 265 -7.10 -10.44 24.58
CA ILE A 265 -5.74 -10.03 24.19
C ILE A 265 -4.79 -10.48 25.29
N THR A 266 -3.78 -11.23 24.93
CA THR A 266 -2.73 -11.67 25.83
C THR A 266 -1.36 -11.32 25.23
N PRO A 267 -0.73 -10.21 25.65
CA PRO A 267 0.64 -9.91 25.29
C PRO A 267 1.59 -10.97 25.84
N GLY A 268 2.57 -11.37 25.04
CA GLY A 268 3.67 -12.17 25.53
C GLY A 268 4.66 -11.35 26.36
N PRO A 269 5.63 -12.00 27.03
CA PRO A 269 6.59 -11.34 27.91
C PRO A 269 7.53 -10.38 27.18
N THR A 270 7.71 -10.56 25.88
CA THR A 270 8.52 -9.71 25.03
C THR A 270 7.67 -9.10 23.91
N LEU A 271 8.19 -8.07 23.24
CA LEU A 271 7.48 -7.50 22.11
C LEU A 271 7.46 -8.45 20.89
N LEU A 272 8.55 -9.24 20.73
CA LEU A 272 8.79 -10.08 19.58
C LEU A 272 8.88 -11.54 19.96
N ALA A 273 8.09 -12.39 19.32
CA ALA A 273 8.20 -13.85 19.40
C ALA A 273 9.30 -14.40 18.50
N THR A 274 9.48 -13.79 17.33
CA THR A 274 10.43 -14.27 16.31
C THR A 274 11.14 -13.10 15.62
N ARG A 275 12.40 -13.36 15.23
CA ARG A 275 13.18 -12.48 14.35
C ARG A 275 13.90 -13.34 13.33
N GLN A 276 13.82 -13.01 12.06
CA GLN A 276 14.47 -13.77 10.99
C GLN A 276 15.08 -12.85 9.95
N VAL A 277 16.37 -13.06 9.65
CA VAL A 277 17.12 -12.31 8.63
C VAL A 277 17.19 -13.13 7.36
N TYR A 278 16.73 -12.54 6.25
CA TYR A 278 16.72 -13.10 4.91
C TYR A 278 17.71 -12.39 4.01
N PHE A 279 18.23 -13.09 3.01
CA PHE A 279 18.87 -12.41 1.88
C PHE A 279 17.83 -11.80 0.95
N GLU A 280 18.12 -10.62 0.44
CA GLU A 280 17.45 -10.15 -0.76
C GLU A 280 17.87 -11.03 -1.94
N GLU A 281 16.91 -11.38 -2.78
CA GLU A 281 17.11 -12.29 -3.91
C GLU A 281 18.23 -11.82 -4.84
N TRP A 282 18.33 -10.52 -5.12
CA TRP A 282 19.35 -9.95 -5.99
C TRP A 282 20.79 -10.17 -5.49
N ALA A 283 20.99 -10.26 -4.17
CA ALA A 283 22.30 -10.49 -3.59
C ALA A 283 22.81 -11.90 -3.95
N ILE A 284 21.94 -12.89 -3.90
CA ILE A 284 22.29 -14.27 -4.25
C ILE A 284 22.38 -14.44 -5.78
N THR A 285 21.57 -13.71 -6.53
CA THR A 285 21.68 -13.65 -8.00
C THR A 285 23.04 -13.13 -8.44
N ALA A 286 23.52 -12.03 -7.84
CA ALA A 286 24.82 -11.47 -8.17
C ALA A 286 25.95 -12.49 -7.90
N LEU A 287 25.84 -13.28 -6.81
CA LEU A 287 26.78 -14.36 -6.54
C LEU A 287 26.68 -15.48 -7.58
N ALA A 288 25.46 -15.89 -7.97
CA ALA A 288 25.23 -16.90 -9.00
C ALA A 288 25.80 -16.47 -10.36
N GLU A 289 25.59 -15.22 -10.75
CA GLU A 289 26.17 -14.61 -11.96
C GLU A 289 27.69 -14.62 -11.92
N ARG A 290 28.28 -14.25 -10.78
CA ARG A 290 29.74 -14.26 -10.61
C ARG A 290 30.35 -15.66 -10.73
N LEU A 291 29.71 -16.65 -10.07
CA LEU A 291 30.13 -18.05 -10.18
C LEU A 291 30.00 -18.57 -11.62
N SER A 292 29.01 -18.13 -12.35
CA SER A 292 28.76 -18.56 -13.73
C SER A 292 29.81 -18.07 -14.75
N GLN A 293 30.65 -17.11 -14.35
CA GLN A 293 31.78 -16.67 -15.20
C GLN A 293 32.93 -17.68 -15.23
N ASP A 294 32.99 -18.59 -14.28
CA ASP A 294 34.02 -19.64 -14.26
C ASP A 294 33.60 -20.80 -15.14
N GLU A 295 34.29 -20.98 -16.26
CA GLU A 295 34.00 -22.06 -17.24
C GLU A 295 34.07 -23.47 -16.64
N ALA A 296 34.81 -23.66 -15.56
CA ALA A 296 34.91 -24.95 -14.90
C ALA A 296 33.55 -25.45 -14.36
N PHE A 297 32.58 -24.56 -14.16
CA PHE A 297 31.24 -24.91 -13.68
C PHE A 297 30.24 -25.20 -14.81
N ARG A 298 30.57 -24.98 -16.08
CA ARG A 298 29.68 -25.21 -17.25
C ARG A 298 29.03 -26.60 -17.29
N PRO A 299 29.67 -27.71 -16.92
CA PRO A 299 29.04 -29.01 -16.90
C PRO A 299 27.82 -29.12 -15.98
N TRP A 300 27.76 -28.30 -14.92
CA TRP A 300 26.70 -28.32 -13.91
C TRP A 300 25.63 -27.22 -14.09
N PHE A 301 25.78 -26.34 -15.06
CA PHE A 301 24.69 -25.44 -15.40
C PHE A 301 23.50 -26.22 -15.91
N VAL A 302 22.31 -25.73 -15.57
CA VAL A 302 21.03 -26.29 -15.99
C VAL A 302 20.46 -25.41 -17.10
N PRO A 303 20.75 -25.70 -18.37
CA PRO A 303 20.33 -24.84 -19.48
C PRO A 303 18.82 -24.92 -19.67
N ARG A 304 18.21 -23.76 -19.98
CA ARG A 304 16.80 -23.68 -20.33
C ARG A 304 16.57 -22.74 -21.50
N LEU A 305 15.66 -23.14 -22.39
CA LEU A 305 15.22 -22.29 -23.50
C LEU A 305 14.43 -21.09 -22.97
N MET A 306 14.50 -19.96 -23.66
CA MET A 306 13.66 -18.80 -23.32
C MET A 306 12.18 -19.20 -23.42
N PRO A 307 11.32 -18.83 -22.46
CA PRO A 307 9.97 -19.35 -22.33
C PRO A 307 9.01 -18.94 -23.46
N PHE A 308 9.42 -18.03 -24.31
CA PHE A 308 8.68 -17.59 -25.50
C PHE A 308 9.22 -18.21 -26.82
N LEU A 309 10.18 -19.13 -26.74
CA LEU A 309 10.73 -19.88 -27.85
C LEU A 309 10.35 -21.36 -27.78
N TRP A 310 10.20 -22.00 -28.93
CA TRP A 310 10.00 -23.47 -28.98
C TRP A 310 10.65 -24.04 -30.23
N VAL A 311 10.97 -25.33 -30.16
CA VAL A 311 11.57 -26.06 -31.27
C VAL A 311 10.55 -27.04 -31.84
N GLU A 312 10.30 -26.94 -33.15
CA GLU A 312 9.46 -27.91 -33.87
C GLU A 312 10.28 -28.49 -35.04
N GLY A 313 10.52 -29.80 -35.01
CA GLY A 313 11.43 -30.43 -35.94
C GLY A 313 12.85 -29.86 -35.85
N THR A 314 13.33 -29.29 -36.96
CA THR A 314 14.60 -28.58 -37.01
C THR A 314 14.44 -27.10 -37.21
N CYS A 315 13.37 -26.53 -36.65
CA CYS A 315 13.13 -25.10 -36.72
C CYS A 315 12.95 -24.53 -35.28
N LEU A 316 13.62 -23.41 -35.00
CA LEU A 316 13.39 -22.61 -33.79
C LEU A 316 12.37 -21.52 -34.11
N HIS A 317 11.23 -21.61 -33.49
CA HIS A 317 10.16 -20.62 -33.58
C HIS A 317 10.41 -19.46 -32.63
N LEU A 318 10.20 -18.26 -33.14
CA LEU A 318 10.31 -16.99 -32.41
C LEU A 318 8.94 -16.43 -32.11
N GLN A 319 8.88 -15.54 -31.14
CA GLN A 319 7.67 -14.78 -30.80
C GLN A 319 7.14 -13.95 -32.00
N VAL A 320 8.05 -13.43 -32.81
CA VAL A 320 7.77 -12.68 -34.05
C VAL A 320 8.87 -12.97 -35.07
N GLY A 321 8.50 -13.12 -36.32
CA GLY A 321 9.44 -13.38 -37.43
C GLY A 321 9.39 -14.82 -37.92
N ASP A 322 10.18 -15.11 -38.97
CA ASP A 322 10.27 -16.42 -39.56
C ASP A 322 11.04 -17.39 -38.64
N PRO A 323 10.68 -18.68 -38.63
CA PRO A 323 11.41 -19.69 -37.88
C PRO A 323 12.86 -19.80 -38.37
N ILE A 324 13.78 -19.97 -37.42
CA ILE A 324 15.21 -20.15 -37.74
C ILE A 324 15.50 -21.62 -37.98
N PRO A 325 16.08 -21.98 -39.16
CA PRO A 325 16.48 -23.35 -39.41
C PRO A 325 17.67 -23.74 -38.50
N LEU A 326 17.60 -24.92 -37.93
CA LEU A 326 18.60 -25.50 -37.04
C LEU A 326 19.22 -26.75 -37.68
N THR A 327 20.44 -27.02 -37.32
CA THR A 327 21.02 -28.36 -37.51
C THR A 327 20.32 -29.37 -36.58
N ARG A 328 20.47 -30.67 -36.86
CA ARG A 328 19.92 -31.70 -35.97
C ARG A 328 20.50 -31.59 -34.56
N ALA A 329 21.80 -31.35 -34.45
CA ALA A 329 22.48 -31.19 -33.17
C ALA A 329 21.98 -29.98 -32.39
N GLU A 330 21.77 -28.84 -33.04
CA GLU A 330 21.17 -27.64 -32.41
C GLU A 330 19.74 -27.89 -31.95
N ALA A 331 18.92 -28.54 -32.81
CA ALA A 331 17.53 -28.84 -32.45
C ALA A 331 17.44 -29.80 -31.25
N ALA A 332 18.22 -30.88 -31.25
CA ALA A 332 18.29 -31.83 -30.15
C ALA A 332 18.80 -31.16 -28.86
N THR A 333 19.79 -30.31 -28.95
CA THR A 333 20.33 -29.53 -27.80
C THR A 333 19.27 -28.60 -27.24
N TYR A 334 18.59 -27.79 -28.06
CA TYR A 334 17.59 -26.86 -27.57
C TYR A 334 16.36 -27.54 -26.98
N GLN A 335 15.95 -28.69 -27.55
CA GLN A 335 14.88 -29.53 -27.01
C GLN A 335 15.26 -30.15 -25.64
N ALA A 336 16.55 -30.43 -25.41
CA ALA A 336 17.04 -30.95 -24.15
C ALA A 336 17.23 -29.87 -23.05
N CYS A 337 17.20 -28.56 -23.42
CA CYS A 337 17.30 -27.45 -22.50
C CYS A 337 15.97 -27.22 -21.77
N ASP A 338 15.55 -28.19 -20.93
CA ASP A 338 14.28 -28.24 -20.23
C ASP A 338 14.32 -27.52 -18.85
N GLY A 339 15.51 -27.07 -18.40
CA GLY A 339 15.68 -26.45 -17.10
C GLY A 339 15.79 -27.44 -15.92
N HIS A 340 15.91 -28.72 -16.18
CA HIS A 340 15.99 -29.77 -15.15
C HIS A 340 17.30 -30.55 -15.17
N LYS A 341 17.86 -30.79 -16.36
CA LYS A 341 19.08 -31.56 -16.54
C LYS A 341 20.28 -30.63 -16.57
N THR A 342 21.36 -31.09 -15.93
CA THR A 342 22.67 -30.41 -16.05
C THR A 342 23.23 -30.56 -17.47
N THR A 343 24.09 -29.63 -17.88
CA THR A 343 24.78 -29.73 -19.17
C THR A 343 25.48 -31.07 -19.37
N HIS A 344 26.11 -31.60 -18.30
CA HIS A 344 26.75 -32.92 -18.34
C HIS A 344 25.74 -34.05 -18.61
N GLN A 345 24.57 -34.04 -17.95
CA GLN A 345 23.51 -35.02 -18.20
C GLN A 345 22.96 -34.96 -19.64
N ILE A 346 22.81 -33.72 -20.17
CA ILE A 346 22.41 -33.50 -21.56
C ILE A 346 23.46 -34.04 -22.52
N ALA A 347 24.76 -33.77 -22.27
CA ALA A 347 25.86 -34.29 -23.07
C ALA A 347 25.83 -35.81 -23.14
N GLN A 348 25.71 -36.46 -21.97
CA GLN A 348 25.64 -37.95 -21.93
C GLN A 348 24.44 -38.48 -22.72
N ALA A 349 23.27 -37.89 -22.56
CA ALA A 349 22.05 -38.33 -23.23
C ALA A 349 22.13 -38.16 -24.77
N LEU A 350 22.60 -37.00 -25.24
CA LEU A 350 22.65 -36.68 -26.66
C LEU A 350 23.78 -37.43 -27.37
N LEU A 351 24.93 -37.64 -26.76
CA LEU A 351 26.02 -38.42 -27.33
C LEU A 351 25.68 -39.93 -27.44
N ALA A 352 24.79 -40.39 -26.59
CA ALA A 352 24.28 -41.78 -26.66
C ALA A 352 23.14 -41.97 -27.69
N ASP A 353 22.51 -40.89 -28.18
CA ASP A 353 21.44 -40.97 -29.19
C ASP A 353 22.00 -40.61 -30.60
N PRO A 354 22.16 -41.58 -31.51
CA PRO A 354 22.64 -41.32 -32.87
C PRO A 354 21.78 -40.31 -33.67
N ARG A 355 20.51 -40.10 -33.27
CA ARG A 355 19.60 -39.20 -33.96
C ARG A 355 19.89 -37.75 -33.63
N SER A 356 20.64 -37.48 -32.57
CA SER A 356 21.00 -36.14 -32.15
C SER A 356 21.99 -35.46 -33.06
N ASP A 357 22.80 -36.26 -33.78
CA ASP A 357 23.90 -35.82 -34.65
C ASP A 357 24.96 -34.98 -33.89
N LEU A 358 25.01 -35.08 -32.57
CA LEU A 358 25.98 -34.41 -31.73
C LEU A 358 27.33 -35.13 -31.76
N SER A 359 28.41 -34.48 -32.19
CA SER A 359 29.71 -35.08 -32.42
C SER A 359 30.58 -35.17 -31.15
N SER A 360 30.39 -34.28 -30.17
CA SER A 360 31.22 -34.23 -28.98
C SER A 360 30.60 -33.31 -27.89
N GLU A 361 31.07 -33.43 -26.67
CA GLU A 361 30.71 -32.52 -25.58
C GLU A 361 31.13 -31.05 -25.90
N ALA A 362 32.28 -30.86 -26.55
CA ALA A 362 32.74 -29.53 -27.00
C ALA A 362 31.76 -28.91 -28.01
N ALA A 363 31.21 -29.70 -28.95
CA ALA A 363 30.18 -29.22 -29.85
C ALA A 363 28.89 -28.82 -29.15
N LEU A 364 28.50 -29.50 -28.06
CA LEU A 364 27.39 -29.10 -27.20
C LEU A 364 27.65 -27.74 -26.55
N TYR A 365 28.82 -27.53 -25.95
CA TYR A 365 29.18 -26.26 -25.34
C TYR A 365 29.18 -25.12 -26.35
N ASP A 366 29.65 -25.33 -27.57
CA ASP A 366 29.58 -24.36 -28.64
C ASP A 366 28.15 -23.97 -29.03
N ILE A 367 27.24 -24.96 -29.10
CA ILE A 367 25.82 -24.71 -29.37
C ILE A 367 25.20 -23.91 -28.22
N LEU A 368 25.44 -24.31 -26.96
CA LEU A 368 24.90 -23.62 -25.78
C LEU A 368 25.46 -22.19 -25.68
N GLN A 369 26.75 -21.99 -25.92
CA GLN A 369 27.37 -20.65 -25.90
C GLN A 369 26.75 -19.74 -26.96
N LYS A 370 26.65 -20.21 -28.20
CA LYS A 370 25.99 -19.45 -29.29
C LYS A 370 24.53 -19.13 -28.97
N GLY A 371 23.81 -20.09 -28.39
CA GLY A 371 22.41 -19.90 -27.94
C GLY A 371 22.32 -18.87 -26.83
N HIS A 372 23.23 -18.90 -25.88
CA HIS A 372 23.33 -17.95 -24.76
C HIS A 372 23.62 -16.54 -25.26
N ASP A 373 24.64 -16.39 -26.13
CA ASP A 373 25.04 -15.10 -26.69
C ASP A 373 23.92 -14.48 -27.57
N ALA A 374 23.18 -15.34 -28.27
CA ALA A 374 22.00 -14.94 -29.04
C ALA A 374 20.75 -14.72 -28.18
N ARG A 375 20.84 -14.82 -26.84
CA ARG A 375 19.72 -14.72 -25.87
C ARG A 375 18.55 -15.66 -26.17
N ARG A 376 18.85 -16.87 -26.65
CA ARG A 376 17.86 -17.92 -26.93
C ARG A 376 17.67 -18.84 -25.74
N LEU A 377 18.67 -18.94 -24.89
CA LEU A 377 18.65 -19.77 -23.69
C LEU A 377 19.43 -19.13 -22.53
N VAL A 378 19.14 -19.55 -21.32
CA VAL A 378 19.93 -19.29 -20.12
C VAL A 378 20.85 -20.49 -19.89
N TRP A 379 22.14 -20.22 -19.72
CA TRP A 379 23.17 -21.21 -19.44
C TRP A 379 24.10 -20.70 -18.33
N ALA A 380 23.61 -20.75 -17.10
CA ALA A 380 24.25 -20.22 -15.92
C ALA A 380 23.60 -20.79 -14.66
N PHE A 381 24.23 -20.65 -13.50
CA PHE A 381 23.53 -20.76 -12.22
C PHE A 381 22.49 -19.63 -12.12
N SER A 382 21.34 -19.95 -11.59
CA SER A 382 20.26 -18.97 -11.43
C SER A 382 19.40 -19.31 -10.22
N VAL A 383 18.72 -18.30 -9.69
CA VAL A 383 17.83 -18.45 -8.52
C VAL A 383 16.44 -17.91 -8.85
N PRO A 384 15.39 -18.49 -8.23
CA PRO A 384 14.03 -18.00 -8.41
C PRO A 384 13.85 -16.58 -7.90
N THR A 385 13.06 -15.79 -8.59
CA THR A 385 12.73 -14.42 -8.17
C THR A 385 11.74 -14.38 -7.01
N GLU A 386 10.95 -15.43 -6.83
CA GLU A 386 9.88 -15.53 -5.83
C GLU A 386 10.27 -16.25 -4.54
N ASP A 387 11.48 -16.81 -4.45
CA ASP A 387 11.89 -17.57 -3.27
C ASP A 387 12.41 -16.64 -2.16
N ALA A 388 11.86 -16.81 -0.96
CA ALA A 388 12.35 -16.12 0.24
C ALA A 388 13.73 -16.65 0.70
N HIS A 389 14.17 -17.81 0.22
CA HIS A 389 15.44 -18.46 0.52
C HIS A 389 16.25 -18.77 -0.76
N PRO A 390 16.61 -17.75 -1.54
CA PRO A 390 17.32 -17.94 -2.81
C PRO A 390 18.66 -18.64 -2.60
N GLU A 391 19.30 -18.46 -1.45
CA GLU A 391 20.55 -19.13 -1.06
C GLU A 391 20.41 -20.66 -1.01
N LYS A 392 19.25 -21.16 -0.56
CA LYS A 392 19.03 -22.61 -0.51
C LYS A 392 18.89 -23.21 -1.90
N HIS A 393 18.32 -22.43 -2.84
CA HIS A 393 18.20 -22.87 -4.23
C HIS A 393 19.57 -22.92 -4.92
N LEU A 394 20.37 -21.85 -4.78
CA LEU A 394 21.73 -21.83 -5.29
C LEU A 394 22.55 -22.97 -4.70
N ARG A 395 22.49 -23.17 -3.37
CA ARG A 395 23.20 -24.28 -2.68
C ARG A 395 22.89 -25.64 -3.29
N ARG A 396 21.62 -25.94 -3.55
CA ARG A 396 21.21 -27.22 -4.19
C ARG A 396 21.85 -27.42 -5.56
N GLN A 397 21.98 -26.36 -6.37
CA GLN A 397 22.67 -26.44 -7.65
C GLN A 397 24.18 -26.69 -7.48
N LEU A 398 24.83 -25.98 -6.55
CA LEU A 398 26.27 -26.15 -6.29
C LEU A 398 26.61 -27.52 -5.70
N GLU A 399 25.73 -28.10 -4.89
CA GLU A 399 25.89 -29.45 -4.31
C GLU A 399 25.78 -30.56 -5.36
N GLN A 400 25.18 -30.32 -6.53
CA GLN A 400 25.15 -31.26 -7.65
C GLN A 400 26.49 -31.42 -8.35
N ILE A 401 27.47 -30.53 -8.09
CA ILE A 401 28.82 -30.63 -8.63
C ILE A 401 29.47 -31.90 -8.10
N SER A 402 29.73 -32.87 -9.00
CA SER A 402 30.24 -34.17 -8.63
C SER A 402 31.71 -34.15 -8.19
N ASP A 403 32.52 -33.24 -8.77
CA ASP A 403 33.91 -33.04 -8.37
C ASP A 403 34.00 -32.38 -6.98
N PRO A 404 34.63 -33.03 -5.98
CA PRO A 404 34.66 -32.51 -4.62
C PRO A 404 35.42 -31.17 -4.48
N GLU A 405 36.52 -30.98 -5.23
CA GLU A 405 37.31 -29.75 -5.16
C GLU A 405 36.58 -28.58 -5.78
N LEU A 406 35.99 -28.77 -6.96
CA LEU A 406 35.14 -27.78 -7.61
C LEU A 406 33.88 -27.47 -6.80
N ARG A 407 33.27 -28.45 -6.20
CA ARG A 407 32.11 -28.27 -5.32
C ARG A 407 32.48 -27.40 -4.11
N GLN A 408 33.59 -27.68 -3.46
CA GLN A 408 34.09 -26.87 -2.34
C GLN A 408 34.41 -25.45 -2.77
N LYS A 409 35.05 -25.29 -3.94
CA LYS A 409 35.34 -23.96 -4.53
C LYS A 409 34.05 -23.19 -4.76
N ALA A 410 33.00 -23.81 -5.31
CA ALA A 410 31.72 -23.18 -5.59
C ALA A 410 30.94 -22.81 -4.31
N LEU A 411 30.93 -23.70 -3.29
CA LEU A 411 30.20 -23.49 -2.04
C LEU A 411 30.83 -22.46 -1.12
N ARG A 412 32.12 -22.27 -1.19
CA ARG A 412 32.88 -21.40 -0.28
C ARG A 412 32.32 -19.96 -0.26
N PRO A 413 32.09 -19.25 -1.38
CA PRO A 413 31.56 -17.89 -1.37
C PRO A 413 30.17 -17.81 -0.75
N LEU A 414 29.30 -18.80 -1.02
CA LEU A 414 27.97 -18.86 -0.43
C LEU A 414 28.03 -19.06 1.09
N ASN A 415 28.90 -19.95 1.56
CA ASN A 415 29.13 -20.18 2.98
C ASN A 415 29.65 -18.91 3.70
N GLU A 416 30.51 -18.12 3.05
CA GLU A 416 30.99 -16.85 3.59
C GLU A 416 29.82 -15.83 3.77
N LEU A 417 28.91 -15.71 2.80
CA LEU A 417 27.74 -14.85 2.90
C LEU A 417 26.76 -15.33 3.99
N GLU A 418 26.50 -16.64 4.07
CA GLU A 418 25.60 -17.19 5.10
C GLU A 418 26.18 -17.03 6.51
N ALA A 419 27.50 -17.17 6.69
CA ALA A 419 28.17 -16.89 7.95
C ALA A 419 28.03 -15.41 8.35
N ALA A 420 28.20 -14.49 7.40
CA ALA A 420 28.02 -13.07 7.64
C ALA A 420 26.56 -12.74 8.01
N ARG A 421 25.55 -13.34 7.33
CA ARG A 421 24.14 -13.22 7.72
C ARG A 421 23.89 -13.74 9.14
N THR A 422 24.49 -14.86 9.50
CA THR A 422 24.35 -15.42 10.85
C THR A 422 24.89 -14.46 11.91
N THR A 423 26.03 -13.80 11.64
CA THR A 423 26.57 -12.75 12.51
C THR A 423 25.62 -11.59 12.70
N ILE A 424 24.91 -11.16 11.62
CA ILE A 424 23.87 -10.12 11.70
C ILE A 424 22.73 -10.58 12.61
N THR A 425 22.25 -11.82 12.45
CA THR A 425 21.19 -12.37 13.30
C THR A 425 21.59 -12.38 14.79
N GLN A 426 22.86 -12.71 15.08
CA GLN A 426 23.39 -12.72 16.46
C GLN A 426 23.59 -11.31 17.04
N ALA A 427 23.71 -10.29 16.20
CA ALA A 427 23.83 -8.88 16.61
C ALA A 427 22.50 -8.21 16.95
N ALA A 428 21.38 -8.93 16.90
CA ALA A 428 20.06 -8.42 17.26
C ALA A 428 20.05 -7.82 18.68
N GLY A 429 19.46 -6.63 18.82
CA GLY A 429 19.42 -5.87 20.09
C GLY A 429 20.71 -5.10 20.40
N GLN A 430 21.75 -5.19 19.56
CA GLN A 430 23.06 -4.55 19.78
C GLN A 430 23.42 -3.66 18.57
N PRO A 431 22.98 -2.41 18.51
CA PRO A 431 23.05 -1.57 17.30
C PRO A 431 24.49 -1.37 16.78
N ALA A 432 25.48 -1.24 17.65
CA ALA A 432 26.87 -1.09 17.24
C ALA A 432 27.43 -2.38 16.60
N HIS A 433 27.14 -3.53 17.18
CA HIS A 433 27.50 -4.83 16.59
C HIS A 433 26.78 -5.10 15.30
N LEU A 434 25.49 -4.73 15.20
CA LEU A 434 24.71 -4.82 13.97
C LEU A 434 25.33 -3.95 12.86
N ALA A 435 25.69 -2.71 13.16
CA ALA A 435 26.34 -1.83 12.17
C ALA A 435 27.63 -2.43 11.63
N THR A 436 28.46 -3.00 12.53
CA THR A 436 29.71 -3.68 12.17
C THR A 436 29.45 -4.94 11.32
N ALA A 437 28.46 -5.76 11.69
CA ALA A 437 28.13 -6.99 10.98
C ALA A 437 27.57 -6.68 9.58
N LEU A 438 26.72 -5.65 9.45
CA LEU A 438 26.21 -5.19 8.14
C LEU A 438 27.35 -4.67 7.25
N ALA A 439 28.31 -3.92 7.81
CA ALA A 439 29.49 -3.47 7.07
C ALA A 439 30.33 -4.66 6.58
N ALA A 440 30.58 -5.64 7.44
CA ALA A 440 31.35 -6.83 7.10
C ALA A 440 30.65 -7.67 5.99
N LEU A 441 29.30 -7.73 5.99
CA LEU A 441 28.55 -8.36 4.92
C LEU A 441 28.70 -7.59 3.59
N ASP A 442 28.61 -6.24 3.62
CA ASP A 442 28.79 -5.39 2.43
C ASP A 442 30.18 -5.59 1.81
N ASP A 443 31.23 -5.61 2.65
CA ASP A 443 32.63 -5.83 2.21
C ASP A 443 32.80 -7.24 1.64
N THR A 444 32.24 -8.26 2.31
CA THR A 444 32.30 -9.65 1.85
C THR A 444 31.59 -9.80 0.50
N PHE A 445 30.40 -9.25 0.35
CA PHE A 445 29.63 -9.30 -0.89
C PHE A 445 30.39 -8.61 -2.03
N THR A 446 30.88 -7.38 -1.80
CA THR A 446 31.61 -6.61 -2.81
C THR A 446 32.88 -7.35 -3.27
N ARG A 447 33.61 -7.96 -2.35
CA ARG A 447 34.79 -8.77 -2.66
C ARG A 447 34.45 -10.03 -3.48
N LEU A 448 33.35 -10.69 -3.14
CA LEU A 448 32.95 -11.95 -3.79
C LEU A 448 32.31 -11.73 -5.17
N THR A 449 31.57 -10.65 -5.35
CA THR A 449 30.76 -10.41 -6.56
C THR A 449 31.30 -9.31 -7.46
N GLU A 450 32.21 -8.46 -6.96
CA GLU A 450 32.68 -7.24 -7.63
C GLU A 450 31.56 -6.23 -7.93
N GLN A 451 30.41 -6.34 -7.20
CA GLN A 451 29.27 -5.44 -7.33
C GLN A 451 29.08 -4.60 -6.05
N ALA A 452 28.39 -3.46 -6.19
CA ALA A 452 28.05 -2.62 -5.04
C ALA A 452 27.01 -3.30 -4.14
N ALA A 453 27.22 -3.22 -2.81
CA ALA A 453 26.34 -3.82 -1.81
C ALA A 453 24.99 -3.09 -1.62
N THR A 454 24.75 -2.02 -2.35
CA THR A 454 23.51 -1.23 -2.32
C THR A 454 23.05 -0.88 -3.71
N ARG A 455 21.72 -0.84 -3.92
CA ARG A 455 21.09 -0.42 -5.17
C ARG A 455 19.80 0.36 -4.91
N HIS A 456 19.21 0.96 -5.94
CA HIS A 456 17.91 1.66 -5.86
C HIS A 456 17.81 2.66 -4.70
N SER A 457 18.76 3.58 -4.59
CA SER A 457 18.77 4.64 -3.56
C SER A 457 17.42 5.37 -3.52
N GLY A 458 16.80 5.44 -2.33
CA GLY A 458 15.49 6.05 -2.12
C GLY A 458 14.28 5.12 -2.27
N ALA A 459 14.44 3.87 -2.70
CA ALA A 459 13.35 2.89 -2.69
C ALA A 459 12.97 2.50 -1.25
N THR A 460 11.65 2.41 -1.01
CA THR A 460 11.14 2.30 0.38
C THR A 460 11.08 0.86 0.89
N TYR A 461 10.85 -0.13 0.04
CA TYR A 461 10.58 -1.51 0.46
C TYR A 461 11.46 -2.57 -0.18
N ALA A 462 12.19 -2.27 -1.24
CA ALA A 462 12.64 -3.33 -2.07
C ALA A 462 14.13 -3.28 -2.32
N ALA A 463 14.81 -4.38 -1.97
CA ALA A 463 16.05 -4.78 -2.59
C ALA A 463 17.15 -3.71 -2.61
N ARG A 464 17.15 -2.81 -1.62
CA ARG A 464 18.18 -1.78 -1.51
C ARG A 464 19.45 -2.30 -0.84
N THR A 465 19.29 -3.16 0.15
CA THR A 465 20.32 -3.77 0.97
C THR A 465 20.48 -5.24 0.61
N LEU A 466 21.51 -5.91 1.12
CA LEU A 466 21.76 -7.33 0.86
C LEU A 466 20.84 -8.26 1.63
N VAL A 467 20.37 -7.79 2.79
CA VAL A 467 19.53 -8.55 3.72
C VAL A 467 18.41 -7.67 4.24
N TYR A 468 17.32 -8.32 4.69
CA TYR A 468 16.22 -7.70 5.42
C TYR A 468 15.83 -8.58 6.60
N GLU A 469 15.12 -7.99 7.57
CA GLU A 469 14.60 -8.70 8.74
C GLU A 469 13.08 -8.66 8.74
N ASP A 470 12.47 -9.80 9.11
CA ASP A 470 11.04 -9.91 9.42
C ASP A 470 10.87 -10.36 10.88
N CYS A 471 9.84 -9.80 11.55
CA CYS A 471 9.62 -10.01 12.97
C CYS A 471 8.16 -10.33 13.27
N GLY A 472 7.94 -11.40 14.04
CA GLY A 472 6.65 -11.75 14.60
C GLY A 472 6.43 -11.10 15.95
N ARG A 473 5.25 -10.47 16.16
CA ARG A 473 4.85 -9.88 17.43
C ARG A 473 4.46 -10.97 18.42
N ASP A 474 4.91 -10.84 19.66
CA ASP A 474 4.57 -11.75 20.75
C ASP A 474 3.23 -11.38 21.38
N ILE A 475 2.15 -11.86 20.77
CA ILE A 475 0.78 -11.56 21.19
C ILE A 475 -0.19 -12.64 20.71
N THR A 476 -1.16 -12.96 21.54
CA THR A 476 -2.31 -13.80 21.18
C THR A 476 -3.58 -12.95 21.20
N ILE A 477 -4.37 -13.00 20.13
CA ILE A 477 -5.60 -12.22 20.00
C ILE A 477 -6.72 -13.14 19.51
N ALA A 478 -7.81 -13.20 20.28
CA ALA A 478 -9.07 -13.82 19.89
C ALA A 478 -10.14 -12.74 19.67
N LEU A 479 -10.81 -12.80 18.51
CA LEU A 479 -11.87 -11.90 18.10
C LEU A 479 -13.21 -12.63 18.24
N GLY A 480 -14.10 -12.12 19.06
CA GLY A 480 -15.41 -12.73 19.31
C GLY A 480 -16.45 -12.41 18.25
N ASP A 481 -17.55 -13.15 18.31
CA ASP A 481 -18.67 -13.02 17.36
C ASP A 481 -19.35 -11.64 17.41
N GLU A 482 -19.33 -10.95 18.54
CA GLU A 482 -19.90 -9.61 18.65
C GLU A 482 -19.19 -8.58 17.74
N LEU A 483 -17.86 -8.65 17.66
CA LEU A 483 -17.10 -7.78 16.74
C LEU A 483 -17.44 -8.10 15.28
N ARG A 484 -17.53 -9.39 14.94
CA ARG A 484 -17.88 -9.86 13.60
C ARG A 484 -19.31 -9.41 13.24
N ALA A 485 -20.28 -9.58 14.14
CA ALA A 485 -21.67 -9.16 13.93
C ALA A 485 -21.81 -7.65 13.77
N ALA A 486 -21.03 -6.86 14.53
CA ALA A 486 -21.05 -5.40 14.38
C ALA A 486 -20.42 -4.92 13.07
N LEU A 487 -19.43 -5.65 12.54
CA LEU A 487 -18.77 -5.32 11.28
C LEU A 487 -19.57 -5.82 10.06
N ALA A 488 -20.35 -6.89 10.19
CA ALA A 488 -21.03 -7.56 9.09
C ALA A 488 -21.94 -6.65 8.25
N PRO A 489 -22.88 -5.85 8.78
CA PRO A 489 -23.77 -5.05 7.97
C PRO A 489 -23.05 -4.02 7.07
N PRO A 490 -22.19 -3.13 7.60
CA PRO A 490 -21.50 -2.17 6.78
C PRO A 490 -20.50 -2.82 5.81
N LEU A 491 -19.80 -3.88 6.23
CA LEU A 491 -18.86 -4.59 5.38
C LEU A 491 -19.54 -5.28 4.20
N ASN A 492 -20.73 -5.85 4.40
CA ASN A 492 -21.51 -6.47 3.31
C ASN A 492 -21.84 -5.47 2.19
N LEU A 493 -22.16 -4.21 2.52
CA LEU A 493 -22.40 -3.17 1.51
C LEU A 493 -21.14 -2.89 0.68
N LEU A 494 -20.00 -2.78 1.35
CA LEU A 494 -18.71 -2.55 0.68
C LEU A 494 -18.33 -3.74 -0.21
N LEU A 495 -18.46 -4.95 0.28
CA LEU A 495 -18.13 -6.19 -0.44
C LEU A 495 -19.08 -6.39 -1.64
N THR A 496 -20.36 -6.03 -1.53
CA THR A 496 -21.29 -6.06 -2.66
C THR A 496 -20.83 -5.13 -3.78
N SER A 497 -20.37 -3.94 -3.45
CA SER A 497 -19.82 -3.01 -4.43
C SER A 497 -18.45 -3.45 -4.98
N ALA A 498 -17.64 -4.14 -4.17
CA ALA A 498 -16.36 -4.72 -4.59
C ALA A 498 -16.55 -5.85 -5.60
N ARG A 499 -17.53 -6.74 -5.40
CA ARG A 499 -17.93 -7.76 -6.37
C ARG A 499 -18.31 -7.14 -7.72
N TRP A 500 -19.09 -6.09 -7.71
CA TRP A 500 -19.44 -5.39 -8.93
C TRP A 500 -18.20 -4.82 -9.63
N TYR A 501 -17.27 -4.26 -8.87
CA TYR A 501 -16.03 -3.70 -9.42
C TYR A 501 -15.21 -4.77 -10.15
N THR A 502 -15.01 -5.92 -9.53
CA THR A 502 -14.28 -7.03 -10.15
C THR A 502 -15.04 -7.62 -11.34
N TYR A 503 -16.35 -7.79 -11.24
CA TYR A 503 -17.19 -8.22 -12.36
C TYR A 503 -17.05 -7.30 -13.58
N GLU A 504 -17.17 -6.00 -13.40
CA GLU A 504 -17.02 -5.00 -14.47
C GLU A 504 -15.59 -4.97 -15.03
N THR A 505 -14.61 -5.16 -14.18
CA THR A 505 -13.20 -5.29 -14.61
C THR A 505 -13.05 -6.48 -15.54
N ALA A 506 -13.49 -7.67 -15.16
CA ALA A 506 -13.44 -8.87 -15.99
C ALA A 506 -14.16 -8.67 -17.34
N ARG A 507 -15.35 -8.08 -17.31
CA ARG A 507 -16.13 -7.80 -18.51
C ARG A 507 -15.36 -6.89 -19.50
N ARG A 508 -14.75 -5.84 -18.99
CA ARG A 508 -13.95 -4.89 -19.80
C ARG A 508 -12.69 -5.53 -20.36
N TYR A 509 -11.97 -6.31 -19.54
CA TYR A 509 -10.80 -7.04 -20.00
C TYR A 509 -11.15 -8.10 -21.05
N ARG A 510 -12.24 -8.86 -20.90
CA ARG A 510 -12.71 -9.78 -21.95
C ARG A 510 -12.95 -9.06 -23.28
N GLN A 511 -13.58 -7.90 -23.26
CA GLN A 511 -13.81 -7.11 -24.46
C GLN A 511 -12.50 -6.58 -25.08
N ALA A 512 -11.59 -6.04 -24.27
CA ALA A 512 -10.33 -5.51 -24.73
C ALA A 512 -9.41 -6.60 -25.31
N LEU A 513 -9.29 -7.71 -24.62
CA LEU A 513 -8.48 -8.86 -25.06
C LEU A 513 -9.04 -9.46 -26.35
N ARG A 514 -10.35 -9.60 -26.49
CA ARG A 514 -10.95 -10.09 -27.73
C ARG A 514 -10.76 -9.13 -28.91
N LYS A 515 -10.94 -7.85 -28.66
CA LYS A 515 -10.65 -6.82 -29.67
C LYS A 515 -9.18 -6.92 -30.13
N LEU A 516 -8.28 -7.05 -29.19
CA LEU A 516 -6.85 -7.23 -29.47
C LEU A 516 -6.59 -8.50 -30.30
N PHE A 517 -7.20 -9.63 -29.96
CA PHE A 517 -7.08 -10.88 -30.72
C PHE A 517 -7.45 -10.67 -32.19
N LEU A 518 -8.59 -10.02 -32.44
CA LEU A 518 -9.07 -9.70 -33.79
C LEU A 518 -8.11 -8.77 -34.55
N GLN A 519 -7.47 -7.84 -33.86
CA GLN A 519 -6.46 -6.95 -34.45
C GLN A 519 -5.17 -7.70 -34.78
N VAL A 520 -4.64 -8.48 -33.85
CA VAL A 520 -3.38 -9.21 -34.03
C VAL A 520 -3.49 -10.20 -35.18
N ARG A 521 -4.56 -10.99 -35.27
CA ARG A 521 -4.72 -11.97 -36.37
C ARG A 521 -4.71 -11.32 -37.74
N THR A 522 -5.22 -10.09 -37.89
CA THR A 522 -5.21 -9.37 -39.18
C THR A 522 -3.84 -8.82 -39.56
N GLN A 523 -2.94 -8.65 -38.57
CA GLN A 523 -1.57 -8.17 -38.82
C GLN A 523 -0.58 -9.31 -39.11
N LEU A 524 -0.94 -10.54 -38.77
CA LEU A 524 -0.10 -11.71 -39.00
C LEU A 524 -0.35 -12.29 -40.41
N PRO A 525 0.70 -12.51 -41.20
CA PRO A 525 0.56 -13.06 -42.56
C PRO A 525 -0.22 -14.38 -42.55
N GLY A 526 -1.24 -14.47 -43.42
CA GLY A 526 -2.04 -15.71 -43.58
C GLY A 526 -2.97 -16.07 -42.42
N GLN A 527 -3.10 -15.21 -41.38
CA GLN A 527 -3.88 -15.51 -40.17
C GLN A 527 -5.14 -14.66 -40.01
N ALA A 528 -5.55 -13.90 -41.01
CA ALA A 528 -6.70 -13.00 -40.91
C ALA A 528 -8.02 -13.67 -40.44
N GLU A 529 -8.22 -14.94 -40.76
CA GLU A 529 -9.40 -15.74 -40.35
C GLU A 529 -9.05 -16.77 -39.26
N ALA A 530 -7.85 -16.71 -38.67
CA ALA A 530 -7.45 -17.66 -37.66
C ALA A 530 -8.34 -17.56 -36.41
N THR A 531 -8.78 -18.69 -35.92
CA THR A 531 -9.48 -18.83 -34.62
C THR A 531 -8.49 -19.14 -33.48
N ARG A 532 -7.22 -19.39 -33.81
CA ARG A 532 -6.14 -19.73 -32.87
C ARG A 532 -4.93 -18.86 -33.16
N LEU A 533 -4.32 -18.32 -32.12
CA LEU A 533 -3.06 -17.59 -32.17
C LEU A 533 -2.08 -18.17 -31.17
N ASP A 534 -0.79 -18.11 -31.50
CA ASP A 534 0.27 -18.39 -30.53
C ASP A 534 0.19 -17.43 -29.34
N PHE A 535 0.24 -17.96 -28.12
CA PHE A 535 0.09 -17.12 -26.92
C PHE A 535 1.30 -16.19 -26.73
N ALA A 536 2.52 -16.65 -27.02
CA ALA A 536 3.70 -15.79 -26.85
C ALA A 536 3.65 -14.59 -27.82
N THR A 537 3.21 -14.81 -29.06
CA THR A 537 2.95 -13.72 -30.00
C THR A 537 1.83 -12.79 -29.54
N TYR A 538 0.71 -13.35 -29.10
CA TYR A 538 -0.43 -12.58 -28.57
C TYR A 538 -0.05 -11.76 -27.34
N TRP A 539 0.76 -12.34 -26.43
CA TRP A 539 1.23 -11.68 -25.21
C TRP A 539 2.05 -10.42 -25.50
N LEU A 540 2.88 -10.44 -26.55
CA LEU A 540 3.68 -9.28 -26.92
C LEU A 540 2.82 -8.01 -27.11
N TRP A 541 1.60 -8.17 -27.61
CA TRP A 541 0.66 -7.08 -27.80
C TRP A 541 -0.23 -6.85 -26.57
N ALA A 542 -0.55 -7.92 -25.84
CA ALA A 542 -1.44 -7.87 -24.67
C ALA A 542 -0.82 -7.14 -23.47
N GLN A 543 0.51 -7.10 -23.35
CA GLN A 543 1.23 -6.42 -22.28
C GLN A 543 0.76 -4.97 -22.07
N ALA A 544 0.48 -4.25 -23.16
CA ALA A 544 0.02 -2.87 -23.11
C ALA A 544 -1.35 -2.67 -22.41
N LEU A 545 -2.13 -3.75 -22.23
CA LEU A 545 -3.39 -3.70 -21.47
C LEU A 545 -3.19 -3.78 -19.94
N PHE A 546 -1.97 -4.07 -19.49
CA PHE A 546 -1.65 -4.25 -18.06
C PHE A 546 -0.55 -3.31 -17.59
N PHE A 547 0.39 -2.95 -18.47
CA PHE A 547 1.61 -2.22 -18.15
C PHE A 547 1.83 -1.03 -19.09
N GLY A 548 2.45 0.00 -18.55
CA GLY A 548 2.79 1.22 -19.30
C GLY A 548 1.82 2.36 -19.09
N ASP A 549 2.06 3.47 -19.78
CA ASP A 549 1.31 4.72 -19.64
C ASP A 549 0.09 4.81 -20.60
N GLY A 550 -0.22 3.73 -21.30
CA GLY A 550 -1.36 3.66 -22.22
C GLY A 550 -2.70 3.54 -21.51
N PRO A 551 -3.83 3.72 -22.23
CA PRO A 551 -5.15 3.58 -21.65
C PRO A 551 -5.43 2.13 -21.25
N LEU A 552 -5.87 1.94 -20.03
CA LEU A 552 -6.24 0.63 -19.47
C LEU A 552 -7.74 0.33 -19.68
N PRO A 553 -8.12 -0.95 -19.82
CA PRO A 553 -9.54 -1.32 -19.90
C PRO A 553 -10.39 -0.84 -18.72
N THR A 554 -9.77 -0.62 -17.58
CA THR A 554 -10.41 -0.13 -16.35
C THR A 554 -10.50 1.38 -16.25
N ASP A 555 -9.93 2.13 -17.19
CA ASP A 555 -10.05 3.59 -17.19
C ASP A 555 -11.53 4.00 -17.11
N MET A 556 -11.81 5.07 -16.36
CA MET A 556 -13.17 5.54 -16.04
C MET A 556 -13.99 4.61 -15.12
N LEU A 557 -13.52 3.38 -14.81
CA LEU A 557 -14.26 2.51 -13.88
C LEU A 557 -14.28 3.09 -12.46
N ASP A 558 -13.16 3.67 -12.02
CA ASP A 558 -13.05 4.37 -10.74
C ASP A 558 -14.07 5.50 -10.64
N THR A 559 -14.16 6.33 -11.68
CA THR A 559 -15.11 7.44 -11.73
C THR A 559 -16.56 6.94 -11.71
N LEU A 560 -16.87 5.87 -12.43
CA LEU A 560 -18.20 5.27 -12.44
C LEU A 560 -18.56 4.69 -11.07
N PHE A 561 -17.63 4.00 -10.43
CA PHE A 561 -17.79 3.44 -9.08
C PHE A 561 -18.06 4.54 -8.04
N GLN A 562 -17.26 5.61 -8.07
CA GLN A 562 -17.42 6.76 -7.19
C GLN A 562 -18.78 7.46 -7.40
N ARG A 563 -19.19 7.70 -8.64
CA ARG A 563 -20.50 8.31 -8.94
C ARG A 563 -21.68 7.49 -8.42
N LYS A 564 -21.60 6.15 -8.52
CA LYS A 564 -22.62 5.25 -7.96
C LYS A 564 -22.71 5.42 -6.44
N TRP A 565 -21.59 5.40 -5.74
CA TRP A 565 -21.55 5.63 -4.30
C TRP A 565 -21.98 7.05 -3.91
N GLU A 566 -21.57 8.07 -4.65
CA GLU A 566 -22.01 9.45 -4.42
C GLU A 566 -23.52 9.63 -4.58
N THR A 567 -24.13 8.91 -5.53
CA THR A 567 -25.59 8.87 -5.70
C THR A 567 -26.28 8.22 -4.50
N ILE A 568 -25.71 7.13 -3.94
CA ILE A 568 -26.27 6.42 -2.79
C ILE A 568 -26.13 7.25 -1.52
N LEU A 569 -24.94 7.81 -1.30
CA LEU A 569 -24.62 8.58 -0.10
C LEU A 569 -25.32 9.94 -0.08
N ALA A 570 -25.55 10.57 -1.24
CA ALA A 570 -26.15 11.89 -1.36
C ALA A 570 -25.60 12.88 -0.31
N LEU A 571 -24.25 12.99 -0.25
CA LEU A 571 -23.54 13.71 0.80
C LEU A 571 -24.05 15.15 0.93
N PRO A 572 -24.47 15.57 2.13
CA PRO A 572 -24.91 16.93 2.38
C PRO A 572 -23.73 17.93 2.30
N ASP A 573 -24.01 19.13 1.82
CA ASP A 573 -23.05 20.21 1.84
C ASP A 573 -22.79 20.69 3.29
N ASN A 574 -21.57 21.10 3.57
CA ASN A 574 -21.16 21.76 4.83
C ASN A 574 -21.30 20.93 6.13
N GLN A 575 -21.40 19.62 6.03
CA GLN A 575 -21.27 18.74 7.20
C GLN A 575 -19.88 18.13 7.28
N ARG A 576 -19.31 18.09 8.49
CA ARG A 576 -18.01 17.48 8.73
C ARG A 576 -18.10 15.97 8.98
N HIS A 577 -19.19 15.52 9.59
CA HIS A 577 -19.42 14.13 9.91
C HIS A 577 -20.82 13.73 9.43
N VAL A 578 -20.87 12.65 8.66
CA VAL A 578 -22.12 12.09 8.16
C VAL A 578 -22.22 10.63 8.60
N HIS A 579 -23.38 10.28 9.12
CA HIS A 579 -23.65 8.93 9.61
C HIS A 579 -24.85 8.33 8.88
N TYR A 580 -24.69 7.10 8.40
CA TYR A 580 -25.73 6.29 7.79
C TYR A 580 -25.81 4.96 8.50
N THR A 581 -26.99 4.35 8.50
CA THR A 581 -27.12 2.94 8.82
C THR A 581 -27.02 2.09 7.56
N SER A 582 -26.51 0.88 7.69
CA SER A 582 -26.44 -0.07 6.56
C SER A 582 -27.83 -0.32 5.97
N GLN A 583 -28.86 -0.38 6.82
CA GLN A 583 -30.26 -0.55 6.37
C GLN A 583 -30.72 0.59 5.44
N GLN A 584 -30.34 1.84 5.72
CA GLN A 584 -30.68 2.99 4.86
C GLN A 584 -30.09 2.88 3.46
N LEU A 585 -28.88 2.32 3.33
CA LEU A 585 -28.14 2.30 2.07
C LEU A 585 -28.33 0.99 1.29
N GLN A 586 -28.81 -0.08 1.93
CA GLN A 586 -28.87 -1.43 1.36
C GLN A 586 -29.56 -1.46 0.00
N ALA A 587 -30.78 -0.93 -0.10
CA ALA A 587 -31.55 -0.94 -1.35
C ALA A 587 -30.82 -0.19 -2.49
N GLY A 588 -30.15 0.91 -2.16
CA GLY A 588 -29.36 1.68 -3.12
C GLY A 588 -28.13 0.90 -3.61
N VAL A 589 -27.41 0.23 -2.70
CA VAL A 589 -26.25 -0.59 -3.03
C VAL A 589 -26.64 -1.78 -3.89
N GLU A 590 -27.69 -2.52 -3.52
CA GLU A 590 -28.18 -3.65 -4.28
C GLU A 590 -28.67 -3.26 -5.69
N ALA A 591 -29.28 -2.09 -5.84
CA ALA A 591 -29.72 -1.58 -7.13
C ALA A 591 -28.56 -1.14 -8.03
N GLN A 592 -27.58 -0.44 -7.46
CA GLN A 592 -26.48 0.16 -8.22
C GLN A 592 -25.34 -0.83 -8.52
N PHE A 593 -25.10 -1.82 -7.64
CA PHE A 593 -23.95 -2.71 -7.71
C PHE A 593 -24.34 -4.18 -7.96
N ARG A 594 -25.26 -4.40 -8.90
CA ARG A 594 -25.64 -5.76 -9.30
C ARG A 594 -24.49 -6.45 -10.01
N ALA A 595 -24.07 -7.61 -9.51
CA ALA A 595 -23.10 -8.49 -10.14
C ALA A 595 -23.44 -9.94 -9.83
N PRO A 596 -23.50 -10.82 -10.85
CA PRO A 596 -23.86 -12.22 -10.64
C PRO A 596 -22.74 -13.04 -9.98
N HIS A 597 -21.49 -12.62 -10.13
CA HIS A 597 -20.30 -13.26 -9.60
C HIS A 597 -19.12 -12.26 -9.60
N SER A 598 -17.99 -12.63 -9.04
CA SER A 598 -16.79 -11.77 -8.90
C SER A 598 -15.93 -11.64 -10.17
N GLY A 599 -16.30 -12.25 -11.29
CA GLY A 599 -15.63 -12.09 -12.57
C GLY A 599 -14.55 -13.13 -12.89
N TRP A 600 -13.73 -13.54 -11.93
CA TRP A 600 -12.70 -14.60 -12.01
C TRP A 600 -12.46 -15.23 -10.63
N GLN A 601 -11.71 -16.33 -10.58
CA GLN A 601 -11.51 -17.11 -9.35
C GLN A 601 -10.88 -16.27 -8.22
N LEU A 602 -9.74 -15.61 -8.46
CA LEU A 602 -9.12 -14.75 -7.45
C LEU A 602 -9.95 -13.51 -7.12
N GLY A 603 -10.81 -13.06 -8.03
CA GLY A 603 -11.75 -11.97 -7.81
C GLY A 603 -12.76 -12.21 -6.68
N ARG A 604 -12.87 -13.44 -6.18
CA ARG A 604 -13.69 -13.81 -5.02
C ARG A 604 -13.10 -13.33 -3.70
N TYR A 605 -11.80 -12.98 -3.67
CA TYR A 605 -11.14 -12.44 -2.49
C TYR A 605 -11.14 -10.92 -2.48
N HIS A 606 -11.40 -10.35 -1.30
CA HIS A 606 -11.21 -8.94 -1.02
C HIS A 606 -10.59 -8.77 0.36
N ASN A 607 -9.73 -7.77 0.53
CA ASN A 607 -9.02 -7.57 1.79
C ASN A 607 -9.26 -6.15 2.31
N PRO A 608 -10.25 -5.96 3.18
CA PRO A 608 -10.39 -4.73 3.94
C PRO A 608 -9.36 -4.69 5.07
N ASP A 609 -8.56 -3.63 5.11
CA ASP A 609 -7.75 -3.29 6.26
C ASP A 609 -8.60 -2.48 7.23
N VAL A 610 -8.79 -2.97 8.44
CA VAL A 610 -9.67 -2.39 9.44
C VAL A 610 -8.89 -2.06 10.70
N MET A 611 -8.91 -0.80 11.10
CA MET A 611 -8.43 -0.38 12.41
C MET A 611 -9.57 -0.39 13.40
N LEU A 612 -9.25 -0.65 14.66
CA LEU A 612 -10.20 -0.57 15.78
C LEU A 612 -9.80 0.64 16.64
N ALA A 613 -10.73 1.58 16.80
CA ALA A 613 -10.58 2.74 17.64
C ALA A 613 -11.29 2.48 18.97
N ALA A 614 -10.52 2.25 20.04
CA ALA A 614 -11.00 2.04 21.39
C ALA A 614 -9.90 2.43 22.39
N ALA A 615 -10.26 3.00 23.54
CA ALA A 615 -9.28 3.39 24.54
C ALA A 615 -8.69 2.18 25.30
N SER A 616 -9.42 1.07 25.36
CA SER A 616 -8.99 -0.14 26.05
C SER A 616 -9.75 -1.38 25.58
N ALA A 617 -9.23 -2.57 25.91
CA ALA A 617 -9.96 -3.82 25.75
C ALA A 617 -11.29 -3.86 26.56
N ALA A 618 -11.36 -3.15 27.68
CA ALA A 618 -12.59 -3.04 28.47
C ALA A 618 -13.65 -2.23 27.71
N ASP A 619 -13.26 -1.13 27.05
CA ASP A 619 -14.18 -0.34 26.22
C ASP A 619 -14.72 -1.16 25.05
N ILE A 620 -13.88 -1.99 24.43
CA ILE A 620 -14.32 -2.89 23.36
C ILE A 620 -15.41 -3.83 23.88
N ARG A 621 -15.22 -4.46 25.03
CA ARG A 621 -16.22 -5.35 25.65
C ARG A 621 -17.52 -4.63 26.03
N GLN A 622 -17.46 -3.34 26.34
CA GLN A 622 -18.62 -2.51 26.62
C GLN A 622 -19.32 -1.97 25.36
N GLY A 623 -18.81 -2.26 24.18
CA GLY A 623 -19.32 -1.75 22.91
C GLY A 623 -18.87 -0.32 22.57
N ASN A 624 -17.96 0.28 23.34
CA ASN A 624 -17.42 1.63 23.15
C ASN A 624 -16.24 1.61 22.17
N TYR A 625 -16.49 1.32 20.91
CA TYR A 625 -15.49 1.29 19.87
C TYR A 625 -16.07 1.69 18.52
N GLN A 626 -15.19 2.04 17.59
CA GLN A 626 -15.46 2.21 16.16
C GLN A 626 -14.46 1.42 15.35
N PHE A 627 -14.90 0.90 14.21
CA PHE A 627 -14.02 0.44 13.16
C PHE A 627 -13.65 1.59 12.24
N VAL A 628 -12.45 1.56 11.71
CA VAL A 628 -11.98 2.55 10.73
C VAL A 628 -11.39 1.81 9.55
N LEU A 629 -11.97 1.99 8.36
CA LEU A 629 -11.45 1.41 7.14
C LEU A 629 -10.12 2.10 6.77
N GLY A 630 -9.09 1.29 6.62
CA GLY A 630 -7.79 1.69 6.07
C GLY A 630 -7.80 1.61 4.56
N GLU A 631 -7.07 0.64 4.03
CA GLU A 631 -7.09 0.28 2.61
C GLU A 631 -8.11 -0.84 2.37
N PHE A 632 -8.59 -0.95 1.14
CA PHE A 632 -9.46 -2.04 0.72
C PHE A 632 -8.92 -2.58 -0.59
N HIS A 633 -8.32 -3.75 -0.53
CA HIS A 633 -7.67 -4.36 -1.67
C HIS A 633 -8.61 -5.31 -2.40
N LEU A 634 -8.67 -5.19 -3.73
CA LEU A 634 -9.59 -5.92 -4.59
C LEU A 634 -8.93 -7.12 -5.25
N GLY A 635 -9.63 -8.26 -5.29
CA GLY A 635 -9.37 -9.33 -6.24
C GLY A 635 -8.16 -10.22 -5.98
N PHE A 636 -7.71 -10.36 -4.73
CA PHE A 636 -6.65 -11.28 -4.32
C PHE A 636 -6.71 -11.59 -2.82
N ASN A 637 -5.94 -12.58 -2.38
CA ASN A 637 -5.76 -12.89 -0.96
C ASN A 637 -4.39 -12.39 -0.48
N SER A 638 -4.38 -11.33 0.31
CA SER A 638 -3.13 -10.72 0.80
C SER A 638 -2.33 -11.62 1.74
N LEU A 639 -2.96 -12.55 2.44
CA LEU A 639 -2.27 -13.47 3.34
C LEU A 639 -1.37 -14.46 2.60
N THR A 640 -1.53 -14.61 1.28
CA THR A 640 -0.64 -15.43 0.44
C THR A 640 0.61 -14.69 -0.03
N SER A 641 0.77 -13.40 0.32
CA SER A 641 2.01 -12.70 0.04
C SER A 641 3.18 -13.27 0.87
N SER A 642 4.37 -13.29 0.29
CA SER A 642 5.56 -13.86 0.92
C SER A 642 5.81 -13.31 2.34
N THR A 643 5.70 -11.98 2.49
CA THR A 643 5.87 -11.30 3.79
C THR A 643 4.92 -11.82 4.87
N LEU A 644 3.66 -12.11 4.54
CA LEU A 644 2.67 -12.54 5.52
C LEU A 644 2.67 -14.06 5.69
N LEU A 645 2.68 -14.80 4.60
CA LEU A 645 2.63 -16.25 4.61
C LEU A 645 3.82 -16.86 5.37
N ASN A 646 5.05 -16.35 5.15
CA ASN A 646 6.25 -16.87 5.79
C ASN A 646 6.34 -16.55 7.29
N GLN A 647 5.62 -15.53 7.76
CA GLN A 647 5.56 -15.16 9.18
C GLN A 647 4.35 -15.76 9.91
N HIS A 648 3.49 -16.51 9.22
CA HIS A 648 2.37 -17.17 9.86
C HIS A 648 2.86 -18.32 10.74
N PRO A 649 2.27 -18.55 11.94
CA PRO A 649 2.65 -19.68 12.81
C PRO A 649 2.51 -21.05 12.14
N GLN A 650 1.61 -21.14 11.16
CA GLN A 650 1.28 -22.37 10.43
C GLN A 650 1.15 -22.08 8.92
N PRO A 651 2.25 -21.79 8.21
CA PRO A 651 2.19 -21.36 6.79
C PRO A 651 1.59 -22.43 5.88
N ASP A 652 1.83 -23.72 6.14
CA ASP A 652 1.27 -24.83 5.35
C ASP A 652 -0.24 -24.97 5.55
N GLU A 653 -0.76 -24.60 6.71
CA GLU A 653 -2.20 -24.53 6.96
C GLU A 653 -2.85 -23.45 6.10
N LEU A 654 -2.28 -22.24 6.06
CA LEU A 654 -2.77 -21.16 5.19
C LEU A 654 -2.80 -21.61 3.71
N ARG A 655 -1.74 -22.28 3.25
CA ARG A 655 -1.69 -22.83 1.88
C ARG A 655 -2.83 -23.80 1.61
N ARG A 656 -3.09 -24.73 2.54
CA ARG A 656 -4.19 -25.69 2.39
C ARG A 656 -5.56 -25.01 2.35
N GLN A 657 -5.76 -23.95 3.13
CA GLN A 657 -7.01 -23.21 3.18
C GLN A 657 -7.33 -22.52 1.85
N VAL A 658 -6.34 -21.96 1.16
CA VAL A 658 -6.53 -21.42 -0.20
C VAL A 658 -7.04 -22.48 -1.17
N ARG A 659 -6.53 -23.71 -1.07
CA ARG A 659 -6.99 -24.83 -1.92
C ARG A 659 -8.41 -25.28 -1.64
N LEU A 660 -8.91 -25.05 -0.43
CA LEU A 660 -10.32 -25.32 -0.11
C LEU A 660 -11.26 -24.25 -0.69
N ASP A 661 -10.78 -23.02 -0.84
CA ASP A 661 -11.57 -21.92 -1.39
C ASP A 661 -11.66 -21.96 -2.93
N LEU A 662 -10.56 -22.34 -3.58
CA LEU A 662 -10.44 -22.35 -5.04
C LEU A 662 -10.41 -23.78 -5.56
N SER A 663 -11.37 -24.13 -6.42
CA SER A 663 -11.50 -25.47 -6.99
C SER A 663 -10.37 -25.85 -7.94
N ASP A 664 -9.85 -24.84 -8.67
CA ASP A 664 -8.82 -25.05 -9.68
C ASP A 664 -7.44 -24.62 -9.18
N PRO A 665 -6.35 -25.23 -9.70
CA PRO A 665 -5.00 -24.75 -9.46
C PRO A 665 -4.85 -23.28 -9.86
N GLN A 666 -4.14 -22.50 -9.04
CA GLN A 666 -3.84 -21.11 -9.38
C GLN A 666 -2.81 -21.02 -10.51
N ILE A 667 -2.93 -19.99 -11.32
CA ILE A 667 -1.95 -19.68 -12.36
C ILE A 667 -1.10 -18.53 -11.86
N MET A 668 0.16 -18.84 -11.54
CA MET A 668 1.13 -17.89 -10.99
C MET A 668 2.03 -17.36 -12.11
N PRO A 669 1.89 -16.10 -12.54
CA PRO A 669 2.76 -15.56 -13.58
C PRO A 669 4.14 -15.25 -13.00
N LEU A 670 5.17 -15.85 -13.58
CA LEU A 670 6.56 -15.54 -13.28
C LEU A 670 7.10 -14.58 -14.35
N THR A 671 7.17 -13.31 -13.97
CA THR A 671 7.61 -12.22 -14.85
C THR A 671 9.08 -11.86 -14.60
N SER A 672 9.66 -11.03 -15.48
CA SER A 672 11.02 -10.56 -15.26
C SER A 672 11.13 -9.63 -14.05
N ARG A 673 12.29 -9.64 -13.41
CA ARG A 673 12.63 -8.72 -12.30
C ARG A 673 12.43 -7.26 -12.67
N GLN A 674 12.67 -6.89 -13.92
CA GLN A 674 12.52 -5.52 -14.40
C GLN A 674 11.05 -5.10 -14.53
N GLN A 675 10.16 -6.03 -14.85
CA GLN A 675 8.74 -5.77 -15.05
C GLN A 675 7.94 -5.80 -13.74
N SER A 676 8.33 -6.65 -12.78
CA SER A 676 7.51 -6.85 -11.60
C SER A 676 7.57 -5.67 -10.62
N GLY A 677 8.67 -4.91 -10.56
CA GLY A 677 8.91 -3.90 -9.52
C GLY A 677 8.78 -4.44 -8.09
N GLN A 678 8.46 -5.72 -7.97
CA GLN A 678 8.27 -6.47 -6.74
C GLN A 678 9.55 -7.24 -6.40
N THR A 679 9.74 -7.49 -5.13
CA THR A 679 10.82 -8.37 -4.63
C THR A 679 10.23 -9.69 -4.20
N ALA A 680 11.08 -10.70 -3.97
CA ALA A 680 10.67 -11.97 -3.39
C ALA A 680 9.86 -11.79 -2.09
N ARG A 681 10.13 -10.72 -1.34
CA ARG A 681 9.43 -10.37 -0.11
C ARG A 681 7.95 -10.01 -0.32
N THR A 682 7.60 -9.34 -1.40
CA THR A 682 6.25 -8.81 -1.64
C THR A 682 5.44 -9.61 -2.66
N GLN A 683 6.02 -10.63 -3.28
CA GLN A 683 5.32 -11.47 -4.25
C GLN A 683 4.29 -12.38 -3.60
N PHE A 684 3.26 -12.73 -4.36
CA PHE A 684 2.33 -13.79 -3.99
C PHE A 684 3.00 -15.14 -4.22
N LEU A 685 2.87 -16.03 -3.25
CA LEU A 685 3.45 -17.37 -3.31
C LEU A 685 2.42 -18.37 -3.83
N ALA A 686 2.90 -19.34 -4.59
CA ALA A 686 2.11 -20.53 -4.89
C ALA A 686 1.75 -21.23 -3.58
N THR A 687 0.50 -21.63 -3.49
CA THR A 687 -0.06 -22.25 -2.27
C THR A 687 -0.14 -23.78 -2.37
N SER A 688 0.04 -24.31 -3.58
CA SER A 688 0.02 -25.75 -3.86
C SER A 688 1.14 -26.16 -4.82
N ALA A 689 1.55 -27.43 -4.74
CA ALA A 689 2.43 -28.02 -5.73
C ALA A 689 1.76 -28.09 -7.11
N ASP A 690 0.43 -28.19 -7.14
CA ASP A 690 -0.36 -28.26 -8.38
C ASP A 690 -0.58 -26.89 -9.04
N ASP A 691 -0.21 -25.79 -8.38
CA ASP A 691 -0.33 -24.45 -8.96
C ASP A 691 0.60 -24.32 -10.17
N LEU A 692 0.05 -23.81 -11.27
CA LEU A 692 0.78 -23.66 -12.53
C LEU A 692 1.63 -22.40 -12.49
N ARG A 693 2.90 -22.54 -12.76
CA ARG A 693 3.83 -21.42 -12.89
C ARG A 693 4.00 -21.06 -14.35
N LEU A 694 3.40 -19.96 -14.75
CA LEU A 694 3.43 -19.48 -16.11
C LEU A 694 4.69 -18.63 -16.34
N LEU A 695 5.60 -19.12 -17.15
CA LEU A 695 6.91 -18.52 -17.40
C LEU A 695 6.82 -17.50 -18.55
N PHE A 696 7.02 -16.21 -18.23
CA PHE A 696 7.04 -15.11 -19.19
C PHE A 696 8.44 -14.63 -19.56
N ALA A 697 9.41 -14.85 -18.70
CA ALA A 697 10.77 -14.32 -18.84
C ALA A 697 11.84 -15.36 -18.48
N ALA A 698 13.07 -15.05 -18.88
CA ALA A 698 14.23 -15.93 -18.69
C ALA A 698 14.65 -16.10 -17.23
N ASP A 699 14.47 -15.07 -16.43
CA ASP A 699 14.77 -15.05 -15.00
C ASP A 699 13.64 -15.66 -14.15
N SER A 700 12.55 -16.07 -14.78
CA SER A 700 11.54 -16.92 -14.17
C SER A 700 12.06 -18.35 -14.02
N TRP A 701 12.08 -18.86 -12.80
CA TRP A 701 12.51 -20.21 -12.52
C TRP A 701 11.56 -20.89 -11.53
N PRO A 702 11.06 -22.09 -11.81
CA PRO A 702 10.20 -22.79 -10.87
C PRO A 702 11.00 -23.31 -9.67
N VAL A 703 10.48 -23.08 -8.48
CA VAL A 703 11.10 -23.47 -7.21
C VAL A 703 11.11 -24.99 -6.98
N ALA A 704 10.24 -25.74 -7.65
CA ALA A 704 10.08 -27.19 -7.50
C ALA A 704 9.77 -27.87 -8.85
N GLU A 705 9.80 -29.20 -8.88
CA GLU A 705 9.37 -30.04 -10.01
C GLU A 705 7.91 -29.82 -10.44
N SER A 706 7.24 -28.84 -9.86
CA SER A 706 5.86 -28.49 -10.12
C SER A 706 5.71 -27.83 -11.48
N TYR A 707 4.62 -28.06 -12.09
CA TYR A 707 4.13 -27.62 -13.39
C TYR A 707 4.58 -26.22 -13.79
N SER A 708 5.69 -26.13 -14.48
CA SER A 708 6.16 -24.93 -15.15
C SER A 708 5.64 -24.94 -16.58
N LEU A 709 5.00 -23.88 -16.97
CA LEU A 709 4.36 -23.74 -18.26
C LEU A 709 4.95 -22.55 -19.01
N PRO A 710 5.89 -22.77 -19.94
CA PRO A 710 6.38 -21.71 -20.82
C PRO A 710 5.24 -21.13 -21.65
N ILE A 711 5.22 -19.83 -21.84
CA ILE A 711 4.18 -19.20 -22.68
C ILE A 711 4.19 -19.68 -24.13
N SER A 712 5.31 -20.20 -24.63
CA SER A 712 5.42 -20.84 -25.95
C SER A 712 4.60 -22.12 -26.08
N GLU A 713 4.24 -22.77 -24.98
CA GLU A 713 3.38 -23.96 -25.00
C GLU A 713 1.88 -23.66 -25.05
N LEU A 714 1.51 -22.40 -25.08
CA LEU A 714 0.12 -21.94 -25.04
C LEU A 714 -0.35 -21.42 -26.39
N VAL A 715 -1.66 -21.59 -26.62
CA VAL A 715 -2.40 -20.99 -27.73
C VAL A 715 -3.64 -20.28 -27.24
N VAL A 716 -3.96 -19.12 -27.80
CA VAL A 716 -5.21 -18.40 -27.56
C VAL A 716 -6.24 -18.84 -28.58
N ILE A 717 -7.44 -19.16 -28.15
CA ILE A 717 -8.53 -19.67 -29.00
C ILE A 717 -9.73 -18.73 -28.87
N ASP A 718 -10.22 -18.20 -29.97
CA ASP A 718 -11.52 -17.51 -30.04
C ASP A 718 -12.60 -18.56 -30.28
N THR A 719 -13.45 -18.80 -29.28
CA THR A 719 -14.60 -19.71 -29.38
C THR A 719 -15.81 -19.08 -30.06
N GLY A 720 -15.70 -17.83 -30.48
CA GLY A 720 -16.82 -17.02 -30.99
C GLY A 720 -17.60 -16.30 -29.88
N ARG A 721 -17.57 -16.79 -28.64
CA ARG A 721 -18.15 -16.14 -27.45
C ARG A 721 -17.11 -15.47 -26.57
N GLU A 722 -15.99 -16.14 -26.33
CA GLU A 722 -14.93 -15.74 -25.41
C GLU A 722 -13.57 -16.24 -25.90
N LEU A 723 -12.51 -15.68 -25.36
CA LEU A 723 -11.17 -16.18 -25.53
C LEU A 723 -10.85 -17.21 -24.44
N GLN A 724 -10.27 -18.31 -24.86
CA GLN A 724 -9.70 -19.32 -23.98
C GLN A 724 -8.23 -19.52 -24.31
N VAL A 725 -7.45 -19.97 -23.33
CA VAL A 725 -6.06 -20.33 -23.52
C VAL A 725 -5.92 -21.82 -23.26
N GLN A 726 -5.21 -22.51 -24.14
CA GLN A 726 -5.03 -23.95 -24.06
C GLN A 726 -3.56 -24.29 -24.29
N THR A 727 -3.05 -25.33 -23.59
CA THR A 727 -1.75 -25.90 -23.93
C THR A 727 -1.78 -26.54 -25.32
N ARG A 728 -0.65 -26.54 -26.04
CA ARG A 728 -0.54 -27.13 -27.41
C ARG A 728 -0.95 -28.61 -27.42
N ASP A 729 -0.66 -29.35 -26.36
CA ASP A 729 -1.03 -30.75 -26.21
C ASP A 729 -2.48 -30.97 -25.74
N GLY A 730 -3.21 -29.91 -25.42
CA GLY A 730 -4.60 -29.94 -25.01
C GLY A 730 -4.87 -30.36 -23.58
N ARG A 731 -3.83 -30.59 -22.77
CA ARG A 731 -3.99 -31.08 -21.38
C ARG A 731 -4.65 -30.06 -20.45
N HIS A 732 -4.38 -28.77 -20.64
CA HIS A 732 -4.92 -27.71 -19.83
C HIS A 732 -5.67 -26.70 -20.69
N ARG A 733 -6.76 -26.19 -20.14
CA ARG A 733 -7.58 -25.14 -20.76
C ARG A 733 -8.04 -24.16 -19.69
N PHE A 734 -7.89 -22.86 -19.96
CA PHE A 734 -8.14 -21.79 -19.02
C PHE A 734 -9.04 -20.73 -19.63
N ASP A 735 -9.87 -20.08 -18.81
CA ASP A 735 -10.42 -18.77 -19.14
C ASP A 735 -9.26 -17.75 -19.22
N ILE A 736 -9.28 -16.89 -20.22
CA ILE A 736 -8.20 -15.90 -20.41
C ILE A 736 -8.10 -14.91 -19.24
N ILE A 737 -9.20 -14.64 -18.55
CA ILE A 737 -9.22 -13.75 -17.38
C ILE A 737 -8.55 -14.42 -16.17
N ASP A 738 -8.80 -15.70 -15.95
CA ASP A 738 -8.14 -16.46 -14.88
C ASP A 738 -6.63 -16.60 -15.14
N LEU A 739 -6.22 -16.74 -16.40
CA LEU A 739 -4.80 -16.72 -16.75
C LEU A 739 -4.13 -15.39 -16.46
N PHE A 740 -4.81 -14.27 -16.66
CA PHE A 740 -4.30 -12.93 -16.36
C PHE A 740 -4.72 -12.40 -14.99
N ALA A 741 -5.27 -13.23 -14.11
CA ALA A 741 -5.87 -12.84 -12.83
C ALA A 741 -4.95 -11.98 -11.97
N HIS A 742 -3.67 -12.35 -11.84
CA HIS A 742 -2.69 -11.59 -11.06
C HIS A 742 -2.35 -10.23 -11.67
N PHE A 743 -2.27 -10.13 -12.98
CA PHE A 743 -2.03 -8.83 -13.66
C PHE A 743 -3.25 -7.91 -13.51
N ILE A 744 -4.46 -8.45 -13.72
CA ILE A 744 -5.70 -7.71 -13.51
C ILE A 744 -5.83 -7.27 -12.05
N GLY A 745 -5.56 -8.17 -11.11
CA GLY A 745 -5.55 -7.87 -9.68
C GLY A 745 -4.61 -6.72 -9.33
N SER A 746 -3.38 -6.72 -9.86
CA SER A 746 -2.41 -5.65 -9.61
C SER A 746 -2.86 -4.28 -10.13
N VAL A 747 -3.59 -4.23 -11.25
CA VAL A 747 -4.15 -2.98 -11.82
C VAL A 747 -5.23 -2.39 -10.92
N ILE A 748 -6.05 -3.23 -10.28
CA ILE A 748 -7.20 -2.76 -9.50
C ILE A 748 -6.98 -2.76 -7.99
N LEU A 749 -5.83 -3.23 -7.52
CA LEU A 749 -5.51 -3.49 -6.12
C LEU A 749 -6.02 -2.41 -5.15
N ASP A 750 -5.66 -1.16 -5.40
CA ASP A 750 -5.91 -0.01 -4.51
C ASP A 750 -7.01 0.94 -5.03
N LYS A 751 -7.85 0.44 -5.94
CA LYS A 751 -8.85 1.25 -6.64
C LYS A 751 -10.17 1.45 -5.89
N PHE A 752 -10.35 0.77 -4.76
CA PHE A 752 -11.57 0.89 -3.96
C PHE A 752 -11.64 2.22 -3.21
N LYS A 753 -12.23 3.23 -3.83
CA LYS A 753 -12.41 4.57 -3.25
C LYS A 753 -13.87 5.00 -3.42
N LEU A 754 -14.63 5.10 -2.33
CA LEU A 754 -16.08 5.35 -2.36
C LEU A 754 -16.44 6.72 -2.95
N VAL A 755 -15.65 7.74 -2.65
CA VAL A 755 -15.90 9.13 -3.07
C VAL A 755 -14.71 9.66 -3.83
N GLY A 756 -15.00 10.48 -4.83
CA GLY A 756 -14.01 11.20 -5.62
C GLY A 756 -13.26 12.27 -4.83
N THR A 757 -12.27 12.88 -5.47
CA THR A 757 -11.49 13.96 -4.88
C THR A 757 -12.34 15.24 -4.77
N ARG A 758 -12.40 15.82 -3.58
CA ARG A 758 -13.13 17.05 -3.25
C ARG A 758 -12.24 17.99 -2.44
N PRO A 759 -12.53 19.31 -2.44
CA PRO A 759 -11.84 20.25 -1.55
C PRO A 759 -11.97 19.89 -0.06
N HIS A 760 -13.17 19.45 0.34
CA HIS A 760 -13.45 18.87 1.65
C HIS A 760 -14.29 17.61 1.50
N THR A 761 -13.87 16.53 2.15
CA THR A 761 -14.62 15.28 2.25
C THR A 761 -14.98 15.06 3.70
N PRO A 762 -16.26 14.95 4.07
CA PRO A 762 -16.65 14.69 5.44
C PRO A 762 -16.21 13.30 5.92
N ARG A 763 -16.14 13.09 7.24
CA ARG A 763 -16.07 11.73 7.78
C ARG A 763 -17.38 11.02 7.49
N ILE A 764 -17.30 9.84 6.87
CA ILE A 764 -18.47 9.04 6.52
C ILE A 764 -18.43 7.76 7.36
N THR A 765 -19.49 7.55 8.12
CA THR A 765 -19.63 6.38 9.01
C THR A 765 -20.86 5.58 8.61
N LEU A 766 -20.68 4.27 8.44
CA LEU A 766 -21.76 3.28 8.23
C LEU A 766 -21.87 2.43 9.50
N ASP A 767 -22.96 2.54 10.25
CA ASP A 767 -23.12 1.94 11.59
C ASP A 767 -21.91 2.27 12.50
N LYS A 768 -21.07 1.29 12.82
CA LYS A 768 -19.82 1.49 13.59
C LYS A 768 -18.56 1.61 12.71
N LEU A 769 -18.64 1.53 11.38
CA LEU A 769 -17.51 1.56 10.48
C LEU A 769 -17.33 2.94 9.83
N VAL A 770 -16.26 3.62 10.16
CA VAL A 770 -15.80 4.81 9.43
C VAL A 770 -15.23 4.37 8.10
N VAL A 771 -15.97 4.56 7.01
CA VAL A 771 -15.56 4.16 5.65
C VAL A 771 -14.75 5.23 4.94
N ARG A 772 -14.79 6.46 5.42
CA ARG A 772 -13.98 7.58 4.93
C ARG A 772 -13.67 8.52 6.08
N ARG A 773 -12.37 8.78 6.31
CA ARG A 773 -11.91 9.80 7.26
C ARG A 773 -12.14 11.18 6.67
N GLU A 774 -12.35 12.18 7.54
CA GLU A 774 -12.44 13.57 7.12
C GLU A 774 -11.14 14.01 6.46
N SER A 775 -11.22 14.68 5.32
CA SER A 775 -10.05 15.14 4.59
C SER A 775 -10.28 16.47 3.87
N TRP A 776 -9.21 17.24 3.77
CA TRP A 776 -9.17 18.54 3.11
C TRP A 776 -8.10 18.54 2.03
N ARG A 777 -8.36 19.22 0.95
CA ARG A 777 -7.41 19.39 -0.14
C ARG A 777 -7.15 20.87 -0.37
N PHE A 778 -5.93 21.29 -0.18
CA PHE A 778 -5.48 22.66 -0.36
C PHE A 778 -4.48 22.76 -1.49
N ARG A 779 -4.55 23.82 -2.28
CA ARG A 779 -3.47 24.18 -3.18
C ARG A 779 -2.27 24.62 -2.34
N ALA A 780 -1.07 24.25 -2.76
CA ALA A 780 0.14 24.60 -1.99
C ALA A 780 0.29 26.11 -1.79
N GLU A 781 -0.10 26.90 -2.79
CA GLU A 781 -0.05 28.38 -2.74
C GLU A 781 -1.05 29.01 -1.76
N ASP A 782 -2.18 28.35 -1.48
CA ASP A 782 -3.22 28.84 -0.56
C ASP A 782 -2.88 28.55 0.91
N ILE A 783 -1.85 27.75 1.18
CA ILE A 783 -1.38 27.46 2.53
C ILE A 783 -0.45 28.59 2.96
N GLY A 784 -0.94 29.51 3.75
CA GLY A 784 -0.20 30.67 4.25
C GLY A 784 0.86 30.36 5.31
N VAL A 785 1.52 29.20 5.21
CA VAL A 785 2.55 28.72 6.14
C VAL A 785 3.88 28.64 5.39
N GLY A 786 4.96 29.07 6.03
CA GLY A 786 6.30 29.00 5.45
C GLY A 786 6.67 30.16 4.49
N ALA A 787 5.83 31.18 4.39
CA ALA A 787 6.09 32.33 3.49
C ALA A 787 7.25 33.25 3.97
N GLU A 788 7.52 33.29 5.26
CA GLU A 788 8.53 34.15 5.88
C GLU A 788 9.81 33.35 6.20
N GLY A 789 10.64 33.21 5.22
CA GLY A 789 11.93 32.53 5.16
C GLY A 789 12.78 32.40 6.44
N GLY A 790 12.34 31.59 7.41
CA GLY A 790 13.21 31.08 8.46
C GLY A 790 12.93 31.48 9.91
N ASP A 791 11.93 32.30 10.19
CA ASP A 791 11.50 32.54 11.58
C ASP A 791 10.56 31.40 12.05
N ALA A 792 11.10 30.54 12.90
CA ALA A 792 10.36 29.39 13.44
C ALA A 792 9.13 29.85 14.29
N ALA A 793 9.20 30.98 14.93
CA ALA A 793 8.10 31.52 15.73
C ALA A 793 6.96 32.04 14.82
N ALA A 794 7.28 32.75 13.77
CA ALA A 794 6.31 33.23 12.79
C ALA A 794 5.67 32.07 12.02
N ASP A 795 6.46 31.07 11.58
CA ASP A 795 5.98 29.88 10.89
C ASP A 795 5.00 29.08 11.77
N PHE A 796 5.31 28.86 13.06
CA PHE A 796 4.42 28.12 13.95
C PHE A 796 3.14 28.88 14.28
N LEU A 797 3.22 30.22 14.45
CA LEU A 797 2.03 31.03 14.65
C LEU A 797 1.12 31.05 13.41
N ALA A 798 1.70 31.09 12.20
CA ALA A 798 0.96 30.98 10.95
C ALA A 798 0.29 29.61 10.82
N LEU A 799 0.98 28.54 11.24
CA LEU A 799 0.41 27.17 11.27
C LEU A 799 -0.80 27.08 12.23
N GLN A 800 -0.68 27.64 13.44
CA GLN A 800 -1.80 27.66 14.41
C GLN A 800 -3.00 28.46 13.88
N ARG A 801 -2.74 29.60 13.22
CA ARG A 801 -3.79 30.40 12.58
C ARG A 801 -4.47 29.64 11.45
N TRP A 802 -3.72 28.94 10.62
CA TRP A 802 -4.24 28.12 9.53
C TRP A 802 -5.07 26.95 10.05
N GLN A 803 -4.62 26.27 11.11
CA GLN A 803 -5.38 25.22 11.78
C GLN A 803 -6.74 25.74 12.27
N GLN A 804 -6.77 26.88 12.96
CA GLN A 804 -8.00 27.47 13.48
C GLN A 804 -8.95 27.90 12.36
N LEU A 805 -8.43 28.55 11.31
CA LEU A 805 -9.22 29.00 10.16
C LEU A 805 -9.97 27.85 9.50
N HIS A 806 -9.32 26.71 9.34
CA HIS A 806 -9.90 25.53 8.69
C HIS A 806 -10.44 24.50 9.68
N GLN A 807 -10.42 24.80 10.98
CA GLN A 807 -10.89 23.91 12.05
C GLN A 807 -10.29 22.50 11.96
N LEU A 808 -9.00 22.39 11.63
CA LEU A 808 -8.32 21.12 11.49
C LEU A 808 -8.11 20.46 12.87
N PRO A 809 -8.29 19.14 13.00
CA PRO A 809 -8.03 18.44 14.25
C PRO A 809 -6.53 18.49 14.60
N ARG A 810 -6.19 18.26 15.86
CA ARG A 810 -4.81 18.32 16.35
C ARG A 810 -3.89 17.37 15.58
N PHE A 811 -4.33 16.13 15.36
CA PHE A 811 -3.54 15.10 14.70
C PHE A 811 -4.05 14.85 13.28
N VAL A 812 -3.16 15.00 12.31
CA VAL A 812 -3.48 14.75 10.90
C VAL A 812 -2.34 14.06 10.16
N PHE A 813 -2.68 13.43 9.05
CA PHE A 813 -1.73 12.98 8.05
C PHE A 813 -1.74 13.90 6.83
N VAL A 814 -0.56 14.31 6.39
CA VAL A 814 -0.35 15.20 5.25
C VAL A 814 0.26 14.44 4.09
N LYS A 815 -0.45 14.37 2.98
CA LYS A 815 0.05 13.84 1.71
C LYS A 815 0.43 14.99 0.78
N THR A 816 1.69 15.03 0.37
CA THR A 816 2.19 15.99 -0.61
C THR A 816 2.35 15.33 -1.99
N PRO A 817 2.41 16.08 -3.09
CA PRO A 817 2.67 15.52 -4.41
C PRO A 817 4.09 14.96 -4.57
N LEU A 818 5.03 15.36 -3.71
CA LEU A 818 6.44 14.97 -3.78
C LEU A 818 6.80 13.73 -2.97
N GLU A 819 6.01 13.44 -1.92
CA GLU A 819 6.28 12.35 -1.00
C GLU A 819 5.38 11.15 -1.28
N LYS A 820 5.96 9.95 -1.36
CA LYS A 820 5.19 8.72 -1.57
C LYS A 820 4.28 8.37 -0.39
N LYS A 821 4.74 8.65 0.85
CA LYS A 821 3.99 8.34 2.08
C LYS A 821 3.56 9.61 2.80
N PRO A 822 2.39 9.61 3.46
CA PRO A 822 1.95 10.77 4.21
C PRO A 822 2.85 11.04 5.44
N LEU A 823 3.02 12.31 5.77
CA LEU A 823 3.67 12.79 6.99
C LEU A 823 2.62 12.87 8.11
N TYR A 824 2.99 12.47 9.33
CA TYR A 824 2.22 12.80 10.54
C TYR A 824 2.48 14.24 10.95
N LEU A 825 1.43 14.97 11.32
CA LEU A 825 1.50 16.32 11.85
C LEU A 825 0.67 16.41 13.13
N ASP A 826 1.34 16.74 14.23
CA ASP A 826 0.71 17.22 15.47
C ASP A 826 0.81 18.76 15.50
N PHE A 827 -0.34 19.43 15.50
CA PHE A 827 -0.38 20.89 15.53
C PHE A 827 0.15 21.50 16.84
N ASP A 828 0.28 20.72 17.91
CA ASP A 828 0.92 21.15 19.14
C ASP A 828 2.46 20.95 19.11
N SER A 829 3.03 20.47 18.01
CA SER A 829 4.47 20.29 17.84
C SER A 829 5.09 21.33 16.89
N PRO A 830 5.85 22.32 17.39
CA PRO A 830 6.58 23.23 16.52
C PRO A 830 7.57 22.54 15.58
N LEU A 831 8.13 21.39 15.99
CA LEU A 831 9.05 20.61 15.16
C LEU A 831 8.33 20.03 13.94
N TYR A 832 7.19 19.37 14.12
CA TYR A 832 6.40 18.86 12.99
C TYR A 832 5.80 19.99 12.15
N GLY A 833 5.48 21.13 12.77
CA GLY A 833 5.10 22.36 12.08
C GLY A 833 6.21 22.88 11.14
N ARG A 834 7.47 22.85 11.57
CA ARG A 834 8.63 23.23 10.76
C ARG A 834 8.85 22.27 9.58
N ILE A 835 8.70 20.96 9.82
CA ILE A 835 8.76 19.94 8.75
C ILE A 835 7.63 20.19 7.73
N PHE A 836 6.42 20.43 8.19
CA PHE A 836 5.27 20.74 7.34
C PHE A 836 5.51 22.02 6.51
N SER A 837 5.95 23.11 7.13
CA SER A 837 6.27 24.37 6.44
C SER A 837 7.32 24.19 5.34
N ARG A 838 8.32 23.34 5.58
CA ARG A 838 9.31 22.98 4.55
C ARG A 838 8.68 22.20 3.39
N LEU A 839 7.79 21.24 3.66
CA LEU A 839 7.09 20.48 2.62
C LEU A 839 6.15 21.37 1.78
N VAL A 840 5.49 22.35 2.41
CA VAL A 840 4.66 23.32 1.71
C VAL A 840 5.52 24.14 0.75
N ARG A 841 6.66 24.68 1.22
CA ARG A 841 7.60 25.43 0.36
C ARG A 841 8.14 24.60 -0.79
N GLN A 842 8.45 23.33 -0.56
CA GLN A 842 8.89 22.41 -1.61
C GLN A 842 7.78 22.18 -2.66
N ALA A 843 6.54 22.00 -2.21
CA ALA A 843 5.40 21.83 -3.10
C ALA A 843 5.11 23.11 -3.91
N GLN A 844 5.27 24.29 -3.30
CA GLN A 844 5.14 25.58 -3.99
C GLN A 844 6.23 25.81 -5.04
N ALA A 845 7.44 25.29 -4.81
CA ALA A 845 8.60 25.44 -5.70
C ALA A 845 8.66 24.38 -6.81
N THR A 846 7.69 23.46 -6.89
CA THR A 846 7.68 22.43 -7.93
C THR A 846 7.09 22.93 -9.24
N ASP A 847 7.58 22.38 -10.37
CA ASP A 847 7.04 22.65 -11.71
C ASP A 847 5.74 21.86 -12.00
N LEU A 848 5.19 21.14 -11.03
CA LEU A 848 3.95 20.42 -11.20
C LEU A 848 2.79 21.41 -11.42
N PRO A 849 1.90 21.17 -12.39
CA PRO A 849 0.70 21.97 -12.56
C PRO A 849 -0.23 21.78 -11.36
N ASP A 850 -0.58 22.85 -10.67
CA ASP A 850 -1.56 22.89 -9.58
C ASP A 850 -1.26 21.91 -8.42
N PRO A 851 -0.12 22.06 -7.71
CA PRO A 851 0.27 21.16 -6.64
C PRO A 851 -0.65 21.29 -5.42
N HIS A 852 -1.26 20.16 -5.02
CA HIS A 852 -2.15 20.11 -3.86
C HIS A 852 -1.58 19.27 -2.73
N LEU A 853 -1.86 19.69 -1.50
CA LEU A 853 -1.68 18.87 -0.30
C LEU A 853 -3.03 18.33 0.16
N THR A 854 -3.06 17.06 0.54
CA THR A 854 -4.23 16.44 1.16
C THR A 854 -3.96 16.26 2.64
N ILE A 855 -4.81 16.85 3.47
CA ILE A 855 -4.80 16.70 4.93
C ILE A 855 -5.89 15.68 5.28
N THR A 856 -5.58 14.68 6.06
CA THR A 856 -6.53 13.67 6.52
C THR A 856 -6.46 13.57 8.04
N GLU A 857 -7.60 13.55 8.72
CA GLU A 857 -7.64 13.34 10.17
C GLU A 857 -6.95 12.04 10.57
N MET A 858 -6.26 12.03 11.68
CA MET A 858 -5.76 10.81 12.29
C MET A 858 -6.90 10.12 13.04
N LEU A 859 -7.23 8.91 12.62
CA LEU A 859 -8.21 8.05 13.29
C LEU A 859 -7.79 6.60 13.05
N PRO A 860 -7.60 5.77 14.10
CA PRO A 860 -7.67 6.12 15.55
C PRO A 860 -6.66 7.18 15.98
N THR A 861 -7.00 7.96 17.00
CA THR A 861 -6.06 8.88 17.68
C THR A 861 -5.26 8.17 18.77
N HIS A 862 -4.26 8.83 19.32
CA HIS A 862 -3.43 8.27 20.40
C HIS A 862 -4.22 7.80 21.64
N ASP A 863 -5.39 8.38 21.89
CA ASP A 863 -6.26 8.03 23.01
C ASP A 863 -7.14 6.79 22.74
N ASN A 864 -7.15 6.32 21.50
CA ASN A 864 -8.02 5.24 21.03
C ASN A 864 -7.22 4.05 20.45
N LEU A 865 -6.15 3.67 21.13
CA LEU A 865 -5.28 2.56 20.75
C LEU A 865 -5.44 1.41 21.73
N TRP A 866 -5.82 0.26 21.22
CA TRP A 866 -6.15 -0.92 22.01
C TRP A 866 -5.02 -1.96 22.10
N LEU A 867 -4.05 -1.97 21.16
CA LEU A 867 -3.01 -2.99 21.07
C LEU A 867 -1.92 -2.76 22.14
N PRO A 868 -1.80 -3.60 23.19
CA PRO A 868 -0.83 -3.44 24.26
C PRO A 868 0.45 -4.25 24.03
N ASP A 869 1.46 -3.99 24.83
CA ASP A 869 2.53 -4.92 25.17
C ASP A 869 2.42 -5.35 26.66
N ALA A 870 3.42 -6.13 27.14
CA ALA A 870 3.46 -6.58 28.53
C ALA A 870 3.56 -5.45 29.57
N ALA A 871 4.05 -4.27 29.18
CA ALA A 871 4.14 -3.07 30.00
C ALA A 871 2.93 -2.14 29.85
N ASP A 872 1.85 -2.59 29.18
CA ASP A 872 0.66 -1.81 28.86
C ASP A 872 0.91 -0.57 28.00
N GLN A 873 2.03 -0.51 27.29
CA GLN A 873 2.25 0.53 26.29
C GLN A 873 1.34 0.29 25.09
N ARG A 874 0.85 1.36 24.47
CA ARG A 874 -0.13 1.28 23.37
C ARG A 874 0.52 1.54 22.01
N TYR A 875 0.12 0.74 21.03
CA TYR A 875 0.66 0.76 19.67
C TYR A 875 -0.43 1.02 18.64
N THR A 876 -0.12 1.75 17.60
CA THR A 876 -1.00 1.80 16.43
C THR A 876 -1.06 0.42 15.79
N SER A 877 -2.24 0.06 15.27
CA SER A 877 -2.45 -1.25 14.65
C SER A 877 -3.54 -1.22 13.60
N GLU A 878 -3.49 -2.23 12.73
CA GLU A 878 -4.42 -2.45 11.64
C GLU A 878 -4.62 -3.94 11.47
N MET A 879 -5.86 -4.37 11.36
CA MET A 879 -6.24 -5.76 11.10
C MET A 879 -6.48 -5.93 9.61
N ARG A 880 -5.77 -6.84 8.97
CA ARG A 880 -5.99 -7.23 7.59
C ARG A 880 -6.90 -8.45 7.55
N LEU A 881 -8.12 -8.23 7.12
CA LEU A 881 -9.13 -9.26 6.96
C LEU A 881 -9.08 -9.82 5.53
N VAL A 882 -9.52 -11.07 5.36
CA VAL A 882 -9.78 -11.65 4.05
C VAL A 882 -11.25 -12.02 3.97
N ALA A 883 -11.97 -11.37 3.08
CA ALA A 883 -13.35 -11.70 2.75
C ALA A 883 -13.38 -12.54 1.47
N PHE A 884 -14.18 -13.59 1.49
CA PHE A 884 -14.33 -14.56 0.41
C PHE A 884 -15.78 -14.64 -0.07
N ASP A 885 -15.98 -14.46 -1.38
CA ASP A 885 -17.28 -14.59 -2.03
C ASP A 885 -17.65 -16.05 -2.21
N GLN A 886 -18.71 -16.50 -1.56
CA GLN A 886 -19.19 -17.87 -1.67
C GLN A 886 -20.02 -18.10 -2.95
N GLN A 887 -20.41 -17.04 -3.67
CA GLN A 887 -21.08 -17.17 -4.95
C GLN A 887 -20.08 -17.67 -6.01
N THR A 888 -20.22 -18.90 -6.39
CA THR A 888 -19.41 -19.47 -7.46
C THR A 888 -19.75 -18.78 -8.79
N SER A 889 -18.72 -18.48 -9.59
CA SER A 889 -18.94 -18.16 -10.99
C SER A 889 -19.63 -19.38 -11.63
N ILE A 890 -20.76 -19.18 -12.29
CA ILE A 890 -21.31 -20.20 -13.17
C ILE A 890 -20.25 -20.37 -14.26
N SER A 891 -19.55 -21.52 -14.27
CA SER A 891 -18.80 -21.93 -15.46
C SER A 891 -19.77 -21.79 -16.62
N PRO A 892 -19.44 -21.11 -17.69
CA PRO A 892 -20.25 -21.15 -18.88
C PRO A 892 -20.28 -22.59 -19.38
N ASN A 893 -21.42 -23.30 -19.18
CA ASN A 893 -21.71 -24.56 -19.84
C ASN A 893 -21.81 -24.37 -21.36
#